data_8f7ab81daf252a9d23050a3f2c8cb6d3
#
_entry.id   8f7ab81daf252a9d23050a3f2c8cb6d3
#
_cell.length_a   1.000
_cell.length_b   1.000
_cell.length_c   1.000
_cell.angle_alpha   90.00
_cell.angle_beta   90.00
_cell.angle_gamma   90.00
#
_symmetry.space_group_name_H-M   'P 1'
#
loop_
_entity.id
_entity.type
_entity.pdbx_description
1 polymer ?
#
loop_
_entity_poly.entity_id
_entity_poly.type
_entity_poly.pdbx_seq_one_letter_code
_entity_poly.pdbx_strand_id
1 'polypeptide(L)'
;MTTYNYKLVNFEEEIMQKYGVNELRRMFLEFFESKDHLALKSFSLVPHNDKSLLLINSGMAPMKPYFTGQEIPPRRRVTTCQKCIRTGDIENVGKTARHGTFFEMLGNFSFGDYFKTEAIHWTWEFLTEVVGLDPERLYPSVYENDDEAWKIWNKEIGVPAERIFRFGKEDNFWEHGSGPCGPCSEVYYDRGEKYGCGKPGCTVGCECDRYMEIWNDVFSQFNNDGHGNYSDLAQKNIDTGMGLERLACVVQDVDSMFDIDTMKALRDHVCAMSGKHYGIDHETDVSLRVVTDHIRSVTFMISDGIMPSNSGRGYVLRRLLRRACGHGRLLGIEGAFLVELAQTVIDGSKDGYPELEEKKDFIFNVIAKEEAQFNKTIDQGLSILADMEEEMKKNGETVLSGENAFKLYDTYGFPIDLTSEILEEKGLTYDKEGFEKAQKEQRAKSEGTFGTHSYTGKDATVYDELDAELATEFVGYENLVCDAKVTALTSEEEIVDALSDGEKGTIIVDKTTFYGTMGGQEGDIGTIKTVDGEFIVENTIHLAGTKIGHVGYVSHGMIKVGDTVSMEVDKENRNLSARNHSATHLLQAALRQVLGTHVEQAGSYVDAERLRFDFTHFSALSKEELKQVENIVNEKIAECLPVVAKNMPIEEARKTGAAALFGEKYGDVVRVVSMGDFSVEFCGGTHVSNTGVISALKIISETGVAAGVRRIEALTSKGLLKYYDDMEKKLQEAAALVKATPNQLSDKIRHLQAENKELHSELESMKSKMAKEAMGDVSDQVTEVKGVKLIAAKVDDVDMNGLRDLGDQLKEKLGEGVIVLASAAAGKVSLVAMATDEAVKKGAHAGNLIKGIAGLVGGGGGGRPNMAQAGGKNPDGIDAAIAKVSEVLESQL
;
A
#
# COMPACT_ATOMS: atom_id res chain seq x y z
N MET A 1 61.86 64.86 13.37
CA MET A 1 60.58 64.31 13.94
C MET A 1 59.64 64.17 12.73
N THR A 2 59.60 63.01 12.20
CA THR A 2 58.72 62.65 11.03
C THR A 2 57.69 61.61 11.51
N THR A 3 56.45 62.08 11.55
CA THR A 3 55.34 61.24 11.97
C THR A 3 54.81 60.49 10.74
N TYR A 4 54.90 59.17 10.75
CA TYR A 4 54.27 58.31 9.74
C TYR A 4 52.80 58.06 10.17
N ASN A 5 51.83 58.52 9.34
CA ASN A 5 50.42 58.17 9.40
C ASN A 5 50.19 56.81 8.73
N TYR A 6 49.93 55.77 9.51
CA TYR A 6 49.38 54.54 9.02
C TYR A 6 47.87 54.73 8.86
N LYS A 7 47.40 54.76 7.60
CA LYS A 7 45.97 54.51 7.30
C LYS A 7 45.68 53.05 7.52
N LEU A 8 44.91 52.76 8.54
CA LEU A 8 44.21 51.48 8.69
C LEU A 8 43.18 51.40 7.58
N VAL A 9 43.36 50.48 6.66
CA VAL A 9 42.34 50.05 5.72
C VAL A 9 41.52 49.04 6.47
N ASN A 10 40.32 49.43 6.89
CA ASN A 10 39.30 48.49 7.38
C ASN A 10 38.79 47.71 6.18
N PHE A 11 39.23 46.46 6.02
CA PHE A 11 38.46 45.46 5.31
C PHE A 11 37.34 45.03 6.25
N GLU A 12 36.18 45.65 6.15
CA GLU A 12 34.94 45.03 6.52
C GLU A 12 34.70 43.89 5.51
N GLU A 13 35.02 42.65 5.85
CA GLU A 13 34.39 41.49 5.25
C GLU A 13 32.89 41.70 5.48
N GLU A 14 32.11 42.04 4.44
CA GLU A 14 30.66 41.92 4.44
C GLU A 14 30.36 40.44 4.71
N ILE A 15 30.04 40.11 5.95
CA ILE A 15 29.54 38.80 6.33
C ILE A 15 28.19 38.64 5.64
N MET A 16 28.15 37.85 4.56
CA MET A 16 26.94 37.49 3.85
C MET A 16 25.93 36.95 4.89
N GLN A 17 24.75 37.55 4.96
CA GLN A 17 23.74 37.19 5.91
C GLN A 17 23.24 35.77 5.57
N LYS A 18 23.43 34.79 6.46
CA LYS A 18 23.05 33.41 6.22
C LYS A 18 21.57 33.20 6.53
N TYR A 19 20.74 33.10 5.51
CA TYR A 19 19.30 32.81 5.65
C TYR A 19 19.04 31.31 5.78
N GLY A 20 18.10 30.93 6.67
CA GLY A 20 17.61 29.58 6.78
C GLY A 20 16.64 29.19 5.65
N VAL A 21 16.41 27.88 5.47
CA VAL A 21 15.48 27.35 4.43
C VAL A 21 14.08 27.94 4.54
N ASN A 22 13.53 28.01 5.73
CA ASN A 22 12.19 28.58 5.97
C ASN A 22 12.14 30.09 5.66
N GLU A 23 13.23 30.79 5.93
CA GLU A 23 13.34 32.23 5.65
C GLU A 23 13.44 32.46 4.14
N LEU A 24 14.26 31.72 3.42
CA LEU A 24 14.40 31.80 1.96
C LEU A 24 13.06 31.53 1.26
N ARG A 25 12.31 30.53 1.72
CA ARG A 25 10.95 30.23 1.21
C ARG A 25 10.04 31.43 1.36
N ARG A 26 10.00 32.03 2.54
CA ARG A 26 9.18 33.21 2.84
C ARG A 26 9.61 34.40 1.99
N MET A 27 10.91 34.70 1.92
CA MET A 27 11.46 35.80 1.11
C MET A 27 11.05 35.69 -0.36
N PHE A 28 11.09 34.49 -0.95
CA PHE A 28 10.70 34.27 -2.35
C PHE A 28 9.20 34.55 -2.57
N LEU A 29 8.34 34.02 -1.71
CA LEU A 29 6.91 34.21 -1.83
C LEU A 29 6.53 35.70 -1.64
N GLU A 30 7.05 36.36 -0.61
CA GLU A 30 6.82 37.79 -0.35
C GLU A 30 7.35 38.68 -1.49
N PHE A 31 8.51 38.36 -2.10
CA PHE A 31 9.04 39.09 -3.24
C PHE A 31 8.07 39.01 -4.43
N PHE A 32 7.59 37.83 -4.80
CA PHE A 32 6.67 37.70 -5.93
C PHE A 32 5.25 38.20 -5.61
N GLU A 33 4.79 38.18 -4.36
CA GLU A 33 3.58 38.90 -3.95
C GLU A 33 3.75 40.40 -4.19
N SER A 34 4.92 41.00 -3.94
CA SER A 34 5.21 42.38 -4.24
C SER A 34 5.19 42.72 -5.75
N LYS A 35 5.36 41.71 -6.62
CA LYS A 35 5.23 41.77 -8.09
C LYS A 35 3.82 41.39 -8.57
N ASP A 36 2.81 41.40 -7.68
CA ASP A 36 1.39 41.12 -7.93
C ASP A 36 1.09 39.66 -8.26
N HIS A 37 1.87 38.73 -7.76
CA HIS A 37 1.57 37.29 -7.84
C HIS A 37 0.66 36.87 -6.68
N LEU A 38 -0.22 35.88 -6.95
CA LEU A 38 -0.98 35.20 -5.92
C LEU A 38 -0.13 34.05 -5.37
N ALA A 39 0.26 34.10 -4.10
CA ALA A 39 0.91 32.97 -3.44
C ALA A 39 -0.08 31.84 -3.21
N LEU A 40 0.16 30.69 -3.86
CA LEU A 40 -0.63 29.48 -3.66
C LEU A 40 0.08 28.56 -2.68
N LYS A 41 -0.72 27.82 -1.89
CA LYS A 41 -0.21 26.71 -1.11
C LYS A 41 0.35 25.64 -2.05
N SER A 42 1.33 24.87 -1.58
CA SER A 42 1.82 23.68 -2.30
C SER A 42 0.68 22.72 -2.61
N PHE A 43 0.62 22.25 -3.83
CA PHE A 43 -0.29 21.17 -4.20
C PHE A 43 0.19 19.86 -3.57
N SER A 44 -0.72 18.89 -3.50
CA SER A 44 -0.38 17.53 -3.07
C SER A 44 0.66 16.90 -3.98
N LEU A 45 1.52 16.03 -3.41
CA LEU A 45 2.43 15.16 -4.18
C LEU A 45 1.69 14.16 -5.09
N VAL A 46 0.40 13.94 -4.81
CA VAL A 46 -0.47 13.08 -5.63
C VAL A 46 -1.02 13.88 -6.81
N PRO A 47 -0.65 13.55 -8.07
CA PRO A 47 -1.14 14.29 -9.23
C PRO A 47 -2.66 14.17 -9.38
N HIS A 48 -3.33 15.29 -9.64
CA HIS A 48 -4.74 15.34 -10.01
C HIS A 48 -4.87 15.20 -11.53
N ASN A 49 -5.67 14.23 -12.00
CA ASN A 49 -6.03 14.05 -13.41
C ASN A 49 -4.87 13.87 -14.41
N ASP A 50 -3.63 13.71 -13.96
CA ASP A 50 -2.48 13.40 -14.81
C ASP A 50 -2.02 11.95 -14.60
N LYS A 51 -2.38 11.08 -15.54
CA LYS A 51 -1.98 9.65 -15.51
C LYS A 51 -0.53 9.44 -15.97
N SER A 52 0.12 10.46 -16.55
CA SER A 52 1.50 10.37 -17.00
C SER A 52 2.51 10.47 -15.85
N LEU A 53 2.09 11.04 -14.71
CA LEU A 53 2.91 11.24 -13.53
C LEU A 53 2.49 10.33 -12.37
N LEU A 54 3.45 9.65 -11.79
CA LEU A 54 3.25 8.88 -10.55
C LEU A 54 3.15 9.81 -9.33
N LEU A 55 4.04 10.80 -9.27
CA LEU A 55 4.16 11.81 -8.22
C LEU A 55 4.50 13.16 -8.85
N ILE A 56 4.12 14.25 -8.21
CA ILE A 56 4.47 15.60 -8.64
C ILE A 56 5.99 15.77 -8.53
N ASN A 57 6.63 16.14 -9.62
CA ASN A 57 8.08 16.23 -9.78
C ASN A 57 8.59 17.62 -10.23
N SER A 58 7.66 18.58 -10.44
CA SER A 58 7.97 19.96 -10.82
C SER A 58 6.87 20.92 -10.37
N GLY A 59 7.19 22.22 -10.32
CA GLY A 59 6.23 23.28 -9.94
C GLY A 59 5.08 23.43 -10.93
N MET A 60 5.34 23.23 -12.21
CA MET A 60 4.35 23.37 -13.29
C MET A 60 3.37 22.20 -13.36
N ALA A 61 3.78 20.99 -12.94
CA ALA A 61 3.00 19.78 -13.14
C ALA A 61 1.53 19.89 -12.67
N PRO A 62 1.21 20.40 -11.48
CA PRO A 62 -0.17 20.56 -11.04
C PRO A 62 -0.94 21.66 -11.76
N MET A 63 -0.25 22.55 -12.50
CA MET A 63 -0.82 23.72 -13.16
C MET A 63 -0.89 23.60 -14.70
N LYS A 64 -0.55 22.43 -15.29
CA LYS A 64 -0.64 22.16 -16.73
C LYS A 64 -1.94 22.67 -17.39
N PRO A 65 -3.15 22.50 -16.80
CA PRO A 65 -4.39 22.99 -17.40
C PRO A 65 -4.43 24.50 -17.61
N TYR A 66 -3.75 25.30 -16.78
CA TYR A 66 -3.66 26.75 -16.92
C TYR A 66 -2.76 27.17 -18.09
N PHE A 67 -1.67 26.43 -18.32
CA PHE A 67 -0.75 26.67 -19.45
C PHE A 67 -1.40 26.38 -20.81
N THR A 68 -2.26 25.36 -20.86
CA THR A 68 -2.97 24.97 -22.08
C THR A 68 -4.27 25.75 -22.33
N GLY A 69 -4.71 26.57 -21.34
CA GLY A 69 -5.97 27.28 -21.40
C GLY A 69 -7.21 26.38 -21.20
N GLN A 70 -7.03 25.14 -20.74
CA GLN A 70 -8.14 24.22 -20.40
C GLN A 70 -8.88 24.69 -19.14
N GLU A 71 -8.17 25.33 -18.21
CA GLU A 71 -8.73 25.91 -17.00
C GLU A 71 -8.28 27.36 -16.85
N ILE A 72 -9.11 28.18 -16.23
CA ILE A 72 -8.78 29.57 -15.92
C ILE A 72 -8.00 29.61 -14.62
N PRO A 73 -6.76 30.18 -14.59
CA PRO A 73 -6.00 30.28 -13.36
C PRO A 73 -6.68 31.25 -12.37
N PRO A 74 -6.52 31.06 -11.05
CA PRO A 74 -7.11 31.95 -10.04
C PRO A 74 -6.59 33.40 -10.16
N ARG A 75 -5.39 33.58 -10.70
CA ARG A 75 -4.77 34.84 -11.12
C ARG A 75 -3.77 34.56 -12.25
N ARG A 76 -3.56 35.50 -13.16
CA ARG A 76 -2.59 35.32 -14.25
C ARG A 76 -1.14 35.26 -13.78
N ARG A 77 -0.84 35.79 -12.60
CA ARG A 77 0.45 35.72 -11.90
C ARG A 77 0.29 34.88 -10.65
N VAL A 78 1.04 33.82 -10.56
CA VAL A 78 1.01 32.90 -9.43
C VAL A 78 2.43 32.62 -8.96
N THR A 79 2.63 32.45 -7.67
CA THR A 79 3.87 31.95 -7.08
C THR A 79 3.57 30.84 -6.09
N THR A 80 4.49 29.88 -5.98
CA THR A 80 4.34 28.76 -5.05
C THR A 80 5.70 28.19 -4.66
N CYS A 81 5.75 27.57 -3.49
CA CYS A 81 6.80 26.64 -3.09
C CYS A 81 6.22 25.22 -3.16
N GLN A 82 6.49 24.51 -4.26
CA GLN A 82 5.88 23.21 -4.55
C GLN A 82 6.72 22.06 -4.02
N LYS A 83 6.08 21.16 -3.26
CA LYS A 83 6.62 19.84 -2.87
C LYS A 83 6.83 18.99 -4.12
N CYS A 84 8.01 18.42 -4.29
CA CYS A 84 8.35 17.57 -5.42
C CYS A 84 9.02 16.28 -4.99
N ILE A 85 8.75 15.18 -5.71
CA ILE A 85 9.44 13.89 -5.56
C ILE A 85 10.00 13.46 -6.92
N ARG A 86 11.31 13.17 -6.97
CA ARG A 86 11.98 12.56 -8.13
C ARG A 86 12.46 11.15 -7.78
N THR A 87 11.82 10.16 -8.37
CA THR A 87 12.11 8.74 -8.08
C THR A 87 13.34 8.21 -8.82
N GLY A 88 13.75 8.85 -9.92
CA GLY A 88 14.96 8.48 -10.68
C GLY A 88 16.25 8.72 -9.90
N ASP A 89 16.21 9.60 -8.91
CA ASP A 89 17.39 9.98 -8.12
C ASP A 89 17.63 9.12 -6.87
N ILE A 90 16.70 8.21 -6.53
CA ILE A 90 16.75 7.41 -5.29
C ILE A 90 18.10 6.67 -5.14
N GLU A 91 18.65 6.12 -6.23
CA GLU A 91 19.92 5.37 -6.22
C GLU A 91 21.16 6.27 -6.10
N ASN A 92 21.01 7.55 -6.44
CA ASN A 92 22.08 8.56 -6.34
C ASN A 92 22.10 9.27 -4.99
N VAL A 93 21.01 9.16 -4.20
CA VAL A 93 20.93 9.73 -2.85
C VAL A 93 22.03 9.15 -1.98
N GLY A 94 22.74 10.04 -1.29
CA GLY A 94 23.86 9.70 -0.43
C GLY A 94 25.21 9.64 -1.18
N LYS A 95 25.22 9.27 -2.47
CA LYS A 95 26.46 9.16 -3.28
C LYS A 95 26.94 10.50 -3.83
N THR A 96 26.04 11.47 -4.01
CA THR A 96 26.35 12.82 -4.53
C THR A 96 25.95 13.89 -3.53
N ALA A 97 26.49 15.11 -3.69
CA ALA A 97 26.18 16.24 -2.80
C ALA A 97 24.86 16.95 -3.08
N ARG A 98 24.24 16.71 -4.26
CA ARG A 98 23.14 17.50 -4.84
C ARG A 98 21.86 16.72 -5.14
N HIS A 99 21.84 15.39 -4.99
CA HIS A 99 20.66 14.58 -5.26
C HIS A 99 19.88 14.26 -3.98
N GLY A 100 18.59 14.53 -4.02
CA GLY A 100 17.61 14.17 -2.99
C GLY A 100 16.33 13.69 -3.63
N THR A 101 15.59 12.83 -2.93
CA THR A 101 14.32 12.30 -3.42
C THR A 101 13.21 13.33 -3.31
N PHE A 102 13.08 13.97 -2.15
CA PHE A 102 12.15 15.08 -1.90
C PHE A 102 12.90 16.40 -1.96
N PHE A 103 12.32 17.38 -2.64
CA PHE A 103 12.82 18.75 -2.65
C PHE A 103 11.68 19.75 -2.81
N GLU A 104 11.96 21.00 -2.48
CA GLU A 104 11.01 22.10 -2.62
C GLU A 104 11.40 22.94 -3.84
N MET A 105 10.43 23.13 -4.75
CA MET A 105 10.61 23.96 -5.94
C MET A 105 9.90 25.29 -5.76
N LEU A 106 10.66 26.35 -5.65
CA LEU A 106 10.17 27.73 -5.73
C LEU A 106 9.88 28.09 -7.18
N GLY A 107 8.72 28.64 -7.46
CA GLY A 107 8.32 28.97 -8.82
C GLY A 107 7.43 30.21 -8.89
N ASN A 108 7.64 30.99 -9.95
CA ASN A 108 6.75 32.08 -10.36
C ASN A 108 6.26 31.82 -11.77
N PHE A 109 4.96 32.04 -11.98
CA PHE A 109 4.25 31.61 -13.16
C PHE A 109 3.47 32.77 -13.75
N SER A 110 3.49 32.87 -15.11
CA SER A 110 2.69 33.81 -15.88
C SER A 110 1.82 33.06 -16.87
N PHE A 111 0.53 33.28 -16.81
CA PHE A 111 -0.45 32.72 -17.74
C PHE A 111 -0.91 33.80 -18.73
N GLY A 112 -0.06 34.07 -19.75
CA GLY A 112 -0.33 35.07 -20.77
C GLY A 112 -0.33 36.54 -20.27
N ASP A 113 0.46 36.86 -19.22
CA ASP A 113 0.61 38.21 -18.68
C ASP A 113 1.99 38.78 -19.01
N TYR A 114 3.04 38.42 -18.28
CA TYR A 114 4.42 38.82 -18.57
C TYR A 114 5.20 37.69 -19.24
N PHE A 115 6.38 38.02 -19.80
CA PHE A 115 7.21 37.05 -20.48
C PHE A 115 8.71 37.23 -20.12
N LYS A 116 9.63 36.99 -21.04
CA LYS A 116 11.09 36.89 -20.81
C LYS A 116 11.69 38.08 -20.07
N THR A 117 11.30 39.33 -20.46
CA THR A 117 11.91 40.52 -19.91
C THR A 117 11.70 40.63 -18.42
N GLU A 118 10.44 40.57 -17.98
CA GLU A 118 10.10 40.67 -16.57
C GLU A 118 10.66 39.46 -15.79
N ALA A 119 10.55 38.25 -16.34
CA ALA A 119 11.05 37.04 -15.68
C ALA A 119 12.54 37.15 -15.37
N ILE A 120 13.38 37.45 -16.38
CA ILE A 120 14.83 37.58 -16.23
C ILE A 120 15.23 38.71 -15.28
N HIS A 121 14.52 39.88 -15.36
CA HIS A 121 14.78 40.98 -14.45
C HIS A 121 14.47 40.64 -13.00
N TRP A 122 13.35 39.95 -12.73
CA TRP A 122 12.99 39.55 -11.38
C TRP A 122 13.86 38.41 -10.84
N THR A 123 14.28 37.50 -11.68
CA THR A 123 15.28 36.47 -11.32
C THR A 123 16.58 37.14 -10.85
N TRP A 124 17.09 38.12 -11.61
CA TRP A 124 18.29 38.86 -11.23
C TRP A 124 18.09 39.68 -9.96
N GLU A 125 17.01 40.50 -9.89
CA GLU A 125 16.66 41.31 -8.72
C GLU A 125 16.56 40.45 -7.45
N PHE A 126 15.87 39.32 -7.51
CA PHE A 126 15.74 38.44 -6.36
C PHE A 126 17.10 37.91 -5.88
N LEU A 127 17.92 37.39 -6.80
CA LEU A 127 19.19 36.78 -6.44
C LEU A 127 20.21 37.82 -5.92
N THR A 128 20.27 39.00 -6.54
CA THR A 128 21.32 39.99 -6.22
C THR A 128 20.90 41.02 -5.18
N GLU A 129 19.65 41.49 -5.19
CA GLU A 129 19.19 42.55 -4.29
C GLU A 129 18.44 42.01 -3.05
N VAL A 130 17.67 40.93 -3.19
CA VAL A 130 16.91 40.36 -2.08
C VAL A 130 17.73 39.34 -1.30
N VAL A 131 18.34 38.38 -1.99
CA VAL A 131 19.18 37.34 -1.38
C VAL A 131 20.59 37.83 -1.12
N GLY A 132 21.11 38.77 -1.96
CA GLY A 132 22.41 39.36 -1.81
C GLY A 132 23.55 38.48 -2.33
N LEU A 133 23.31 37.65 -3.34
CA LEU A 133 24.37 36.88 -3.99
C LEU A 133 25.27 37.79 -4.81
N ASP A 134 26.56 37.47 -4.81
CA ASP A 134 27.56 38.20 -5.60
C ASP A 134 27.27 38.10 -7.11
N PRO A 135 26.95 39.23 -7.81
CA PRO A 135 26.66 39.22 -9.24
C PRO A 135 27.82 38.70 -10.09
N GLU A 136 29.09 38.81 -9.62
CA GLU A 136 30.25 38.33 -10.36
C GLU A 136 30.35 36.79 -10.38
N ARG A 137 29.65 36.11 -9.51
CA ARG A 137 29.59 34.66 -9.41
C ARG A 137 28.35 34.05 -10.09
N LEU A 138 27.48 34.85 -10.71
CA LEU A 138 26.29 34.40 -11.43
C LEU A 138 26.59 34.29 -12.95
N TYR A 139 26.24 33.11 -13.51
CA TYR A 139 26.50 32.74 -14.89
C TYR A 139 25.20 32.24 -15.54
N PRO A 140 24.51 33.12 -16.32
CA PRO A 140 23.32 32.70 -17.07
C PRO A 140 23.69 31.80 -18.27
N SER A 141 22.79 30.87 -18.58
CA SER A 141 22.76 30.18 -19.87
C SER A 141 21.46 30.48 -20.62
N VAL A 142 21.47 30.33 -21.93
CA VAL A 142 20.29 30.50 -22.80
C VAL A 142 20.29 29.43 -23.88
N TYR A 143 19.10 29.10 -24.38
CA TYR A 143 19.00 28.24 -25.57
C TYR A 143 19.76 28.87 -26.75
N GLU A 144 20.49 28.07 -27.50
CA GLU A 144 21.44 28.53 -28.54
C GLU A 144 20.80 29.46 -29.59
N ASN A 145 19.50 29.26 -29.90
CA ASN A 145 18.73 30.05 -30.85
C ASN A 145 17.88 31.15 -30.19
N ASP A 146 17.99 31.37 -28.87
CA ASP A 146 17.23 32.43 -28.14
C ASP A 146 18.06 33.72 -28.00
N ASP A 147 18.16 34.47 -29.08
CA ASP A 147 18.82 35.77 -29.08
C ASP A 147 18.11 36.84 -28.25
N GLU A 148 16.82 36.68 -27.99
CA GLU A 148 16.06 37.60 -27.17
C GLU A 148 16.48 37.50 -25.69
N ALA A 149 16.48 36.30 -25.11
CA ALA A 149 16.97 36.09 -23.75
C ALA A 149 18.43 36.52 -23.59
N TRP A 150 19.29 36.19 -24.56
CA TRP A 150 20.69 36.61 -24.53
C TRP A 150 20.83 38.15 -24.49
N LYS A 151 20.02 38.87 -25.28
CA LYS A 151 20.04 40.36 -25.30
C LYS A 151 19.57 40.95 -23.97
N ILE A 152 18.55 40.38 -23.35
CA ILE A 152 18.07 40.83 -22.04
C ILE A 152 19.21 40.69 -21.02
N TRP A 153 19.83 39.51 -20.90
CA TRP A 153 20.96 39.33 -20.00
C TRP A 153 22.16 40.27 -20.26
N ASN A 154 22.56 40.44 -21.54
CA ASN A 154 23.73 41.21 -21.86
C ASN A 154 23.48 42.72 -21.89
N LYS A 155 22.32 43.19 -22.44
CA LYS A 155 22.10 44.63 -22.69
C LYS A 155 21.26 45.29 -21.62
N GLU A 156 20.31 44.58 -21.02
CA GLU A 156 19.38 45.18 -20.04
C GLU A 156 19.89 44.92 -18.61
N ILE A 157 20.27 43.70 -18.29
CA ILE A 157 20.85 43.34 -16.99
C ILE A 157 22.34 43.77 -16.92
N GLY A 158 23.08 43.69 -18.03
CA GLY A 158 24.47 44.09 -18.09
C GLY A 158 25.46 42.97 -17.76
N VAL A 159 25.06 41.69 -17.79
CA VAL A 159 25.99 40.56 -17.63
C VAL A 159 26.98 40.54 -18.81
N PRO A 160 28.30 40.46 -18.56
CA PRO A 160 29.29 40.36 -19.63
C PRO A 160 29.05 39.19 -20.55
N ALA A 161 29.25 39.36 -21.86
CA ALA A 161 28.97 38.34 -22.88
C ALA A 161 29.71 37.02 -22.64
N GLU A 162 30.93 37.09 -22.08
CA GLU A 162 31.77 35.92 -21.72
C GLU A 162 31.22 35.10 -20.54
N ARG A 163 30.24 35.62 -19.78
CA ARG A 163 29.57 34.91 -18.68
C ARG A 163 28.20 34.38 -19.08
N ILE A 164 27.73 34.62 -20.31
CA ILE A 164 26.45 34.10 -20.82
C ILE A 164 26.73 32.93 -21.75
N PHE A 165 26.27 31.75 -21.36
CA PHE A 165 26.52 30.51 -22.10
C PHE A 165 25.37 30.21 -23.04
N ARG A 166 25.63 29.52 -24.15
CA ARG A 166 24.62 29.04 -25.09
C ARG A 166 24.70 27.54 -25.18
N PHE A 167 23.60 26.87 -24.83
CA PHE A 167 23.52 25.42 -24.90
C PHE A 167 22.42 24.96 -25.86
N GLY A 168 22.52 23.72 -26.27
CA GLY A 168 21.56 23.07 -27.16
C GLY A 168 20.23 22.69 -26.48
N LYS A 169 19.49 21.90 -27.23
CA LYS A 169 18.15 21.46 -26.75
C LYS A 169 18.25 20.57 -25.53
N GLU A 170 19.36 19.88 -25.33
CA GLU A 170 19.53 18.96 -24.19
C GLU A 170 19.56 19.70 -22.84
N ASP A 171 20.10 20.92 -22.83
CA ASP A 171 20.31 21.71 -21.61
C ASP A 171 19.30 22.86 -21.47
N ASN A 172 19.13 23.67 -22.55
CA ASN A 172 18.33 24.90 -22.48
C ASN A 172 17.00 24.85 -23.27
N PHE A 173 16.37 23.70 -23.36
CA PHE A 173 14.99 23.56 -23.85
C PHE A 173 14.20 22.58 -22.97
N TRP A 174 13.21 23.10 -22.25
CA TRP A 174 12.44 22.29 -21.35
C TRP A 174 11.25 21.65 -22.06
N GLU A 175 11.14 20.31 -21.98
CA GLU A 175 9.99 19.53 -22.43
C GLU A 175 9.84 18.28 -21.56
N HIS A 176 8.61 17.87 -21.30
CA HIS A 176 8.32 16.65 -20.56
C HIS A 176 7.12 15.91 -21.17
N GLY A 177 7.41 14.92 -22.02
CA GLY A 177 6.39 14.17 -22.74
C GLY A 177 5.58 15.05 -23.69
N SER A 178 4.25 14.97 -23.65
CA SER A 178 3.34 15.86 -24.38
C SER A 178 2.90 17.04 -23.50
N GLY A 179 2.72 18.21 -24.14
CA GLY A 179 2.24 19.40 -23.45
C GLY A 179 3.09 20.65 -23.65
N PRO A 180 2.90 21.69 -22.83
CA PRO A 180 3.62 22.96 -22.90
C PRO A 180 5.12 22.77 -22.79
N CYS A 181 5.88 23.44 -23.64
CA CYS A 181 7.34 23.37 -23.67
C CYS A 181 7.93 24.66 -24.27
N GLY A 182 9.25 24.82 -24.18
CA GLY A 182 9.94 25.97 -24.77
C GLY A 182 11.39 26.09 -24.36
N PRO A 183 12.11 27.07 -24.97
CA PRO A 183 13.47 27.40 -24.58
C PRO A 183 13.51 27.82 -23.12
N CYS A 184 14.65 27.64 -22.47
CA CYS A 184 14.83 28.09 -21.09
C CYS A 184 16.17 28.82 -20.91
N SER A 185 16.27 29.55 -19.82
CA SER A 185 17.46 30.20 -19.34
C SER A 185 17.74 29.75 -17.90
N GLU A 186 18.93 29.23 -17.69
CA GLU A 186 19.34 28.76 -16.36
C GLU A 186 20.34 29.71 -15.75
N VAL A 187 20.33 29.86 -14.44
CA VAL A 187 21.30 30.65 -13.69
C VAL A 187 22.16 29.72 -12.84
N TYR A 188 23.47 29.75 -13.10
CA TYR A 188 24.47 28.99 -12.36
C TYR A 188 25.22 29.90 -11.39
N TYR A 189 25.57 29.36 -10.22
CA TYR A 189 26.40 30.04 -9.25
C TYR A 189 27.76 29.36 -9.15
N ASP A 190 28.85 30.11 -9.32
CA ASP A 190 30.23 29.62 -9.14
C ASP A 190 30.55 29.52 -7.65
N ARG A 191 30.59 28.33 -7.12
CA ARG A 191 30.90 28.03 -5.71
C ARG A 191 32.39 28.10 -5.41
N GLY A 192 33.22 28.28 -6.46
CA GLY A 192 34.68 28.39 -6.38
C GLY A 192 35.42 27.11 -6.75
N GLU A 193 36.72 27.26 -6.95
CA GLU A 193 37.60 26.19 -7.46
C GLU A 193 37.66 24.95 -6.57
N LYS A 194 37.44 25.09 -5.27
CA LYS A 194 37.43 23.96 -4.32
C LYS A 194 36.38 22.88 -4.66
N TYR A 195 35.32 23.26 -5.37
CA TYR A 195 34.26 22.36 -5.81
C TYR A 195 34.41 21.87 -7.26
N GLY A 196 35.47 22.34 -7.94
CA GLY A 196 35.75 21.98 -9.32
C GLY A 196 36.28 20.56 -9.47
N CYS A 197 36.11 19.99 -10.67
CA CYS A 197 36.63 18.65 -11.00
C CYS A 197 38.17 18.60 -11.16
N GLY A 198 38.89 19.75 -11.05
CA GLY A 198 40.33 19.85 -11.23
C GLY A 198 40.82 19.63 -12.68
N LYS A 199 39.92 19.49 -13.65
CA LYS A 199 40.25 19.30 -15.06
C LYS A 199 40.44 20.66 -15.76
N PRO A 200 41.41 20.80 -16.71
CA PRO A 200 41.47 21.97 -17.55
C PRO A 200 40.15 22.14 -18.34
N GLY A 201 39.60 23.37 -18.35
CA GLY A 201 38.32 23.64 -19.04
C GLY A 201 37.06 23.43 -18.20
N CYS A 202 37.19 23.29 -16.89
CA CYS A 202 36.03 23.32 -15.99
C CYS A 202 35.28 24.65 -16.15
N THR A 203 34.01 24.57 -16.60
CA THR A 203 33.17 25.73 -16.91
C THR A 203 31.69 25.39 -16.63
N VAL A 204 30.80 26.35 -16.85
CA VAL A 204 29.32 26.08 -16.78
C VAL A 204 28.94 24.93 -17.72
N GLY A 205 28.09 24.05 -17.30
CA GLY A 205 27.75 22.79 -17.97
C GLY A 205 28.66 21.60 -17.61
N CYS A 206 29.68 21.82 -16.75
CA CYS A 206 30.45 20.71 -16.19
C CYS A 206 29.63 19.98 -15.12
N GLU A 207 29.69 18.64 -15.11
CA GLU A 207 28.97 17.82 -14.13
C GLU A 207 29.49 17.92 -12.69
N CYS A 208 30.56 18.70 -12.44
CA CYS A 208 31.08 18.91 -11.08
C CYS A 208 30.23 19.92 -10.28
N ASP A 209 30.49 20.00 -8.97
CA ASP A 209 29.71 20.83 -8.05
C ASP A 209 30.15 22.30 -8.00
N ARG A 210 31.07 22.76 -8.87
CA ARG A 210 31.53 24.15 -8.92
C ARG A 210 30.45 25.11 -9.41
N TYR A 211 29.89 24.86 -10.60
CA TYR A 211 28.82 25.67 -11.18
C TYR A 211 27.47 25.00 -10.89
N MET A 212 26.86 25.43 -9.80
CA MET A 212 25.58 24.87 -9.38
C MET A 212 24.44 25.63 -10.04
N GLU A 213 23.63 24.96 -10.85
CA GLU A 213 22.36 25.48 -11.34
C GLU A 213 21.42 25.72 -10.14
N ILE A 214 21.01 26.99 -9.97
CA ILE A 214 20.12 27.39 -8.87
C ILE A 214 18.73 27.77 -9.36
N TRP A 215 18.57 28.28 -10.58
CA TRP A 215 17.28 28.73 -11.11
C TRP A 215 17.16 28.40 -12.59
N ASN A 216 15.96 28.01 -13.04
CA ASN A 216 15.64 27.79 -14.44
C ASN A 216 14.37 28.57 -14.81
N ASP A 217 14.47 29.50 -15.76
CA ASP A 217 13.37 30.28 -16.33
C ASP A 217 12.95 29.63 -17.66
N VAL A 218 11.80 28.95 -17.68
CA VAL A 218 11.23 28.30 -18.87
C VAL A 218 10.25 29.24 -19.58
N PHE A 219 10.49 29.48 -20.86
CA PHE A 219 9.65 30.30 -21.72
C PHE A 219 8.69 29.42 -22.50
N SER A 220 7.60 28.97 -21.86
CA SER A 220 6.62 28.07 -22.43
C SER A 220 5.84 28.75 -23.55
N GLN A 221 6.19 28.47 -24.79
CA GLN A 221 5.56 29.05 -25.98
C GLN A 221 5.12 28.03 -27.00
N PHE A 222 5.48 26.77 -26.86
CA PHE A 222 5.12 25.67 -27.74
C PHE A 222 4.34 24.58 -27.00
N ASN A 223 3.57 23.81 -27.77
CA ASN A 223 2.95 22.57 -27.32
C ASN A 223 3.51 21.40 -28.10
N ASN A 224 4.11 20.43 -27.42
CA ASN A 224 4.61 19.18 -27.96
C ASN A 224 3.49 18.13 -27.98
N ASP A 225 3.23 17.50 -29.14
CA ASP A 225 2.22 16.44 -29.29
C ASP A 225 2.67 15.07 -28.74
N GLY A 226 3.89 14.97 -28.23
CA GLY A 226 4.49 13.73 -27.76
C GLY A 226 5.16 12.89 -28.87
N HIS A 227 5.09 13.34 -30.11
CA HIS A 227 5.73 12.72 -31.28
C HIS A 227 6.85 13.56 -31.86
N GLY A 228 7.21 14.66 -31.18
CA GLY A 228 8.28 15.58 -31.58
C GLY A 228 7.80 16.70 -32.51
N ASN A 229 6.48 16.90 -32.68
CA ASN A 229 5.96 18.04 -33.43
C ASN A 229 5.54 19.14 -32.44
N TYR A 230 5.92 20.38 -32.78
CA TYR A 230 5.68 21.57 -31.96
C TYR A 230 4.68 22.48 -32.66
N SER A 231 3.67 22.94 -31.93
CA SER A 231 2.77 24.01 -32.34
C SER A 231 2.84 25.16 -31.35
N ASP A 232 2.59 26.39 -31.79
CA ASP A 232 2.56 27.55 -30.91
C ASP A 232 1.39 27.41 -29.92
N LEU A 233 1.64 27.74 -28.64
CA LEU A 233 0.59 27.90 -27.64
C LEU A 233 -0.25 29.16 -27.96
N ALA A 234 -1.54 29.11 -27.64
CA ALA A 234 -2.44 30.27 -27.79
C ALA A 234 -2.00 31.50 -26.97
N GLN A 235 -1.24 31.27 -25.91
CA GLN A 235 -0.63 32.31 -25.08
C GLN A 235 0.79 31.92 -24.70
N LYS A 236 1.68 32.89 -24.57
CA LYS A 236 3.03 32.70 -24.04
C LYS A 236 2.98 32.70 -22.52
N ASN A 237 3.66 31.76 -21.90
CA ASN A 237 3.63 31.59 -20.46
C ASN A 237 5.05 31.55 -19.89
N ILE A 238 5.19 31.88 -18.62
CA ILE A 238 6.39 31.70 -17.83
C ILE A 238 6.16 30.58 -16.83
N ASP A 239 7.13 29.65 -16.78
CA ASP A 239 7.29 28.62 -15.78
C ASP A 239 8.70 28.73 -15.23
N THR A 240 8.86 28.96 -13.93
CA THR A 240 10.21 28.98 -13.35
C THR A 240 10.35 27.94 -12.26
N GLY A 241 11.56 27.43 -12.09
CA GLY A 241 11.89 26.46 -11.07
C GLY A 241 13.24 26.75 -10.42
N MET A 242 13.22 27.03 -9.12
CA MET A 242 14.41 27.17 -8.28
C MET A 242 14.37 26.16 -7.15
N GLY A 243 15.37 25.28 -7.06
CA GLY A 243 15.49 24.34 -5.94
C GLY A 243 15.81 25.08 -4.64
N LEU A 244 14.90 25.06 -3.67
CA LEU A 244 15.09 25.76 -2.39
C LEU A 244 16.33 25.25 -1.65
N GLU A 245 16.58 23.94 -1.67
CA GLU A 245 17.74 23.32 -1.03
C GLU A 245 19.05 23.72 -1.72
N ARG A 246 19.05 23.86 -3.08
CA ARG A 246 20.21 24.33 -3.82
C ARG A 246 20.52 25.81 -3.53
N LEU A 247 19.48 26.66 -3.49
CA LEU A 247 19.62 28.06 -3.08
C LEU A 247 20.17 28.15 -1.65
N ALA A 248 19.63 27.39 -0.71
CA ALA A 248 20.09 27.36 0.67
C ALA A 248 21.54 26.90 0.78
N CYS A 249 21.97 25.92 -0.03
CA CYS A 249 23.33 25.43 -0.07
C CYS A 249 24.32 26.54 -0.48
N VAL A 250 23.94 27.35 -1.46
CA VAL A 250 24.74 28.52 -1.92
C VAL A 250 24.77 29.63 -0.86
N VAL A 251 23.60 30.00 -0.30
CA VAL A 251 23.47 31.10 0.67
C VAL A 251 24.16 30.78 2.00
N GLN A 252 24.07 29.54 2.44
CA GLN A 252 24.70 29.08 3.69
C GLN A 252 26.19 28.73 3.50
N ASP A 253 26.70 28.75 2.25
CA ASP A 253 28.07 28.36 1.85
C ASP A 253 28.48 27.02 2.48
N VAL A 254 27.68 25.98 2.22
CA VAL A 254 27.89 24.62 2.74
C VAL A 254 28.21 23.66 1.58
N ASP A 255 28.89 22.54 1.90
CA ASP A 255 29.43 21.65 0.87
C ASP A 255 28.34 20.81 0.16
N SER A 256 27.26 20.49 0.85
CA SER A 256 26.20 19.61 0.38
C SER A 256 24.83 20.09 0.84
N MET A 257 23.77 19.69 0.13
CA MET A 257 22.40 19.90 0.57
C MET A 257 22.09 19.24 1.95
N PHE A 258 22.87 18.25 2.34
CA PHE A 258 22.75 17.61 3.67
C PHE A 258 23.36 18.44 4.79
N ASP A 259 24.02 19.55 4.47
CA ASP A 259 24.65 20.48 5.43
C ASP A 259 23.84 21.77 5.62
N ILE A 260 22.76 21.99 4.85
CA ILE A 260 21.83 23.11 5.09
C ILE A 260 21.09 22.94 6.41
N ASP A 261 20.69 24.03 7.02
CA ASP A 261 20.16 24.08 8.40
C ASP A 261 19.16 22.99 8.74
N THR A 262 18.09 22.80 7.94
CA THR A 262 17.04 21.82 8.20
C THR A 262 17.53 20.37 8.00
N MET A 263 18.31 20.12 6.94
CA MET A 263 18.83 18.77 6.66
C MET A 263 19.95 18.40 7.65
N LYS A 264 20.79 19.37 8.02
CA LYS A 264 21.83 19.19 9.03
C LYS A 264 21.23 18.80 10.39
N ALA A 265 20.18 19.48 10.83
CA ALA A 265 19.50 19.16 12.09
C ALA A 265 19.02 17.71 12.11
N LEU A 266 18.42 17.24 11.02
CA LEU A 266 17.95 15.87 10.87
C LEU A 266 19.11 14.86 10.80
N ARG A 267 20.15 15.13 10.01
CA ARG A 267 21.35 14.31 9.90
C ARG A 267 22.09 14.19 11.26
N ASP A 268 22.22 15.31 11.96
CA ASP A 268 22.89 15.34 13.27
C ASP A 268 22.08 14.52 14.31
N HIS A 269 20.74 14.47 14.18
CA HIS A 269 19.90 13.60 14.99
C HIS A 269 20.18 12.11 14.67
N VAL A 270 20.28 11.72 13.38
CA VAL A 270 20.69 10.35 13.00
C VAL A 270 22.08 10.02 13.55
N CYS A 271 23.04 10.96 13.50
CA CYS A 271 24.36 10.80 14.09
C CYS A 271 24.28 10.54 15.61
N ALA A 272 23.44 11.30 16.33
CA ALA A 272 23.25 11.11 17.77
C ALA A 272 22.67 9.74 18.12
N MET A 273 21.68 9.26 17.34
CA MET A 273 21.05 7.95 17.55
C MET A 273 22.01 6.78 17.25
N SER A 274 22.83 6.92 16.20
CA SER A 274 23.76 5.87 15.78
C SER A 274 25.11 5.89 16.49
N GLY A 275 25.45 7.00 17.16
CA GLY A 275 26.79 7.25 17.70
C GLY A 275 27.87 7.42 16.62
N LYS A 276 27.48 7.63 15.36
CA LYS A 276 28.38 7.86 14.24
C LYS A 276 28.65 9.35 14.02
N HIS A 277 29.73 9.67 13.34
CA HIS A 277 30.10 11.03 13.00
C HIS A 277 30.18 11.22 11.49
N TYR A 278 29.51 12.25 11.00
CA TYR A 278 29.52 12.61 9.59
C TYR A 278 30.87 13.21 9.15
N GLY A 279 31.33 12.89 7.94
CA GLY A 279 32.59 13.40 7.36
C GLY A 279 33.84 12.59 7.71
N ILE A 280 33.70 11.42 8.31
CA ILE A 280 34.83 10.56 8.69
C ILE A 280 35.01 9.39 7.72
N ASP A 281 33.92 8.76 7.30
CA ASP A 281 33.91 7.54 6.48
C ASP A 281 32.82 7.61 5.45
N HIS A 282 33.17 7.35 4.19
CA HIS A 282 32.26 7.49 3.05
C HIS A 282 31.00 6.62 3.14
N GLU A 283 31.13 5.36 3.54
CA GLU A 283 30.00 4.43 3.64
C GLU A 283 29.02 4.84 4.76
N THR A 284 29.58 5.29 5.88
CA THR A 284 28.83 5.88 6.98
C THR A 284 28.10 7.14 6.52
N ASP A 285 28.76 8.02 5.77
CA ASP A 285 28.16 9.27 5.28
C ASP A 285 27.04 9.00 4.29
N VAL A 286 27.17 8.02 3.39
CA VAL A 286 26.12 7.58 2.47
C VAL A 286 24.88 7.12 3.28
N SER A 287 25.08 6.27 4.28
CA SER A 287 23.98 5.76 5.10
C SER A 287 23.28 6.88 5.89
N LEU A 288 24.04 7.82 6.46
CA LEU A 288 23.51 9.00 7.17
C LEU A 288 22.64 9.87 6.24
N ARG A 289 23.11 10.13 5.01
CA ARG A 289 22.39 10.91 4.00
C ARG A 289 21.13 10.21 3.52
N VAL A 290 21.19 8.91 3.27
CA VAL A 290 20.03 8.10 2.85
C VAL A 290 18.93 8.14 3.92
N VAL A 291 19.25 7.89 5.18
CA VAL A 291 18.25 7.97 6.26
C VAL A 291 17.64 9.36 6.34
N THR A 292 18.47 10.40 6.25
CA THR A 292 18.03 11.81 6.32
C THR A 292 17.07 12.17 5.18
N ASP A 293 17.42 11.88 3.94
CA ASP A 293 16.59 12.15 2.77
C ASP A 293 15.28 11.36 2.79
N HIS A 294 15.37 10.07 3.06
CA HIS A 294 14.23 9.20 2.93
C HIS A 294 13.19 9.43 4.01
N ILE A 295 13.56 9.71 5.26
CA ILE A 295 12.57 10.01 6.29
C ILE A 295 11.86 11.34 6.04
N ARG A 296 12.55 12.34 5.47
CA ARG A 296 11.92 13.58 5.00
C ARG A 296 10.89 13.28 3.92
N SER A 297 11.28 12.55 2.89
CA SER A 297 10.40 12.13 1.79
C SER A 297 9.18 11.36 2.29
N VAL A 298 9.36 10.36 3.14
CA VAL A 298 8.31 9.53 3.73
C VAL A 298 7.31 10.36 4.52
N THR A 299 7.79 11.29 5.35
CA THR A 299 6.95 12.16 6.18
C THR A 299 5.99 13.00 5.33
N PHE A 300 6.50 13.65 4.26
CA PHE A 300 5.69 14.45 3.36
C PHE A 300 4.73 13.60 2.50
N MET A 301 5.18 12.43 2.01
CA MET A 301 4.33 11.53 1.23
C MET A 301 3.13 11.04 2.05
N ILE A 302 3.34 10.66 3.32
CA ILE A 302 2.25 10.22 4.20
C ILE A 302 1.31 11.37 4.53
N SER A 303 1.83 12.57 4.78
CA SER A 303 1.01 13.77 5.00
C SER A 303 0.06 14.04 3.84
N ASP A 304 0.48 13.75 2.60
CA ASP A 304 -0.31 13.89 1.38
C ASP A 304 -1.20 12.66 1.09
N GLY A 305 -1.36 11.74 2.06
CA GLY A 305 -2.30 10.62 1.99
C GLY A 305 -1.75 9.37 1.28
N ILE A 306 -0.46 9.32 0.94
CA ILE A 306 0.13 8.14 0.32
C ILE A 306 0.37 7.07 1.38
N MET A 307 -0.12 5.85 1.12
CA MET A 307 0.02 4.70 2.01
C MET A 307 0.98 3.67 1.45
N PRO A 308 1.79 2.98 2.29
CA PRO A 308 2.68 1.91 1.83
C PRO A 308 1.90 0.81 1.10
N SER A 309 2.32 0.44 -0.12
CA SER A 309 1.68 -0.62 -0.91
C SER A 309 2.71 -1.39 -1.75
N ASN A 310 2.25 -2.41 -2.50
CA ASN A 310 3.12 -3.22 -3.36
C ASN A 310 3.24 -2.68 -4.80
N SER A 311 2.54 -1.60 -5.13
CA SER A 311 2.53 -1.03 -6.48
C SER A 311 2.35 0.48 -6.46
N GLY A 312 2.64 1.13 -7.59
CA GLY A 312 2.44 2.55 -7.78
C GLY A 312 3.17 3.43 -6.75
N ARG A 313 2.57 4.56 -6.37
CA ARG A 313 3.18 5.54 -5.46
C ARG A 313 3.39 5.00 -4.04
N GLY A 314 2.53 4.10 -3.58
CA GLY A 314 2.70 3.45 -2.29
C GLY A 314 3.89 2.49 -2.24
N TYR A 315 4.28 1.91 -3.38
CA TYR A 315 5.52 1.14 -3.49
C TYR A 315 6.75 2.04 -3.33
N VAL A 316 6.73 3.24 -3.93
CA VAL A 316 7.81 4.22 -3.75
C VAL A 316 7.97 4.58 -2.26
N LEU A 317 6.87 4.93 -1.60
CA LEU A 317 6.87 5.20 -0.16
C LEU A 317 7.45 4.05 0.66
N ARG A 318 6.98 2.82 0.41
CA ARG A 318 7.47 1.62 1.10
C ARG A 318 8.94 1.37 0.85
N ARG A 319 9.41 1.56 -0.39
CA ARG A 319 10.81 1.42 -0.78
C ARG A 319 11.70 2.39 0.00
N LEU A 320 11.33 3.68 0.05
CA LEU A 320 12.08 4.71 0.79
C LEU A 320 12.14 4.41 2.29
N LEU A 321 10.99 4.05 2.89
CA LEU A 321 10.92 3.73 4.32
C LEU A 321 11.80 2.52 4.67
N ARG A 322 11.70 1.44 3.89
CA ARG A 322 12.49 0.22 4.12
C ARG A 322 13.98 0.43 3.87
N ARG A 323 14.33 1.27 2.88
CA ARG A 323 15.72 1.63 2.62
C ARG A 323 16.29 2.46 3.79
N ALA A 324 15.52 3.41 4.34
CA ALA A 324 15.90 4.13 5.56
C ALA A 324 16.11 3.19 6.76
N CYS A 325 15.22 2.21 6.97
CA CYS A 325 15.40 1.17 8.00
C CYS A 325 16.68 0.37 7.79
N GLY A 326 16.97 -0.06 6.54
CA GLY A 326 18.17 -0.82 6.19
C GLY A 326 19.45 -0.07 6.52
N HIS A 327 19.57 1.18 6.05
CA HIS A 327 20.71 2.04 6.35
C HIS A 327 20.83 2.36 7.84
N GLY A 328 19.71 2.49 8.56
CA GLY A 328 19.73 2.60 10.02
C GLY A 328 20.38 1.38 10.69
N ARG A 329 20.11 0.16 10.19
CA ARG A 329 20.76 -1.07 10.67
C ARG A 329 22.26 -1.10 10.33
N LEU A 330 22.66 -0.65 9.14
CA LEU A 330 24.08 -0.52 8.77
C LEU A 330 24.81 0.49 9.68
N LEU A 331 24.14 1.54 10.11
CA LEU A 331 24.66 2.50 11.10
C LEU A 331 24.70 1.95 12.54
N GLY A 332 24.11 0.78 12.80
CA GLY A 332 24.06 0.14 14.12
C GLY A 332 22.88 0.59 15.00
N ILE A 333 21.87 1.25 14.43
CA ILE A 333 20.67 1.63 15.19
C ILE A 333 19.77 0.40 15.36
N GLU A 334 19.49 0.02 16.59
CA GLU A 334 18.62 -1.10 16.93
C GLU A 334 17.19 -0.63 17.21
N GLY A 335 16.19 -1.48 16.86
CA GLY A 335 14.77 -1.20 17.13
C GLY A 335 14.13 -0.21 16.14
N ALA A 336 13.04 0.42 16.56
CA ALA A 336 12.33 1.45 15.80
C ALA A 336 12.91 2.83 16.12
N PHE A 337 13.13 3.65 15.09
CA PHE A 337 13.76 4.96 15.22
C PHE A 337 13.20 6.03 14.25
N LEU A 338 12.50 5.63 13.21
CA LEU A 338 12.05 6.55 12.15
C LEU A 338 10.98 7.53 12.63
N VAL A 339 10.15 7.16 13.60
CA VAL A 339 9.13 8.06 14.17
C VAL A 339 9.78 9.26 14.86
N GLU A 340 10.87 9.05 15.60
CA GLU A 340 11.60 10.13 16.26
C GLU A 340 12.23 11.09 15.25
N LEU A 341 12.77 10.56 14.16
CA LEU A 341 13.29 11.39 13.06
C LEU A 341 12.19 12.14 12.32
N ALA A 342 11.01 11.52 12.11
CA ALA A 342 9.86 12.19 11.51
C ALA A 342 9.39 13.41 12.33
N GLN A 343 9.50 13.36 13.66
CA GLN A 343 9.26 14.53 14.51
C GLN A 343 10.22 15.68 14.17
N THR A 344 11.48 15.40 13.97
CA THR A 344 12.48 16.42 13.58
C THR A 344 12.15 17.03 12.21
N VAL A 345 11.69 16.21 11.25
CA VAL A 345 11.20 16.71 9.95
C VAL A 345 10.02 17.66 10.12
N ILE A 346 9.04 17.28 10.95
CA ILE A 346 7.86 18.11 11.22
C ILE A 346 8.29 19.43 11.86
N ASP A 347 9.12 19.39 12.88
CA ASP A 347 9.58 20.60 13.58
C ASP A 347 10.35 21.56 12.68
N GLY A 348 11.14 21.05 11.74
CA GLY A 348 11.88 21.85 10.76
C GLY A 348 11.04 22.39 9.60
N SER A 349 9.83 21.84 9.36
CA SER A 349 9.04 22.14 8.16
C SER A 349 7.65 22.70 8.42
N LYS A 350 7.12 22.64 9.64
CA LYS A 350 5.73 23.04 9.99
C LYS A 350 5.40 24.52 9.73
N ASP A 351 6.40 25.39 9.68
CA ASP A 351 6.17 26.81 9.37
C ASP A 351 5.73 27.00 7.91
N GLY A 352 6.26 26.19 6.98
CA GLY A 352 5.85 26.19 5.59
C GLY A 352 4.68 25.23 5.30
N TYR A 353 4.53 24.19 6.11
CA TYR A 353 3.59 23.06 5.93
C TYR A 353 2.89 22.71 7.23
N PRO A 354 1.95 23.54 7.73
CA PRO A 354 1.28 23.30 9.01
C PRO A 354 0.50 21.98 9.07
N GLU A 355 0.09 21.45 7.92
CA GLU A 355 -0.57 20.15 7.81
C GLU A 355 0.27 18.97 8.34
N LEU A 356 1.59 19.11 8.41
CA LEU A 356 2.46 18.09 9.00
C LEU A 356 2.19 17.93 10.51
N GLU A 357 2.01 19.05 11.23
CA GLU A 357 1.67 19.02 12.66
C GLU A 357 0.23 18.54 12.87
N GLU A 358 -0.71 18.96 12.01
CA GLU A 358 -2.11 18.54 12.09
C GLU A 358 -2.29 17.03 11.90
N LYS A 359 -1.47 16.42 11.02
CA LYS A 359 -1.52 14.98 10.69
C LYS A 359 -0.45 14.16 11.39
N LYS A 360 0.24 14.71 12.38
CA LYS A 360 1.39 14.12 13.04
C LYS A 360 1.13 12.69 13.56
N ASP A 361 0.05 12.48 14.30
CA ASP A 361 -0.29 11.17 14.86
C ASP A 361 -0.54 10.13 13.75
N PHE A 362 -1.16 10.55 12.65
CA PHE A 362 -1.36 9.69 11.48
C PHE A 362 -0.02 9.30 10.84
N ILE A 363 0.86 10.28 10.59
CA ILE A 363 2.20 10.05 10.02
C ILE A 363 2.98 9.06 10.89
N PHE A 364 3.01 9.26 12.19
CA PHE A 364 3.71 8.41 13.14
C PHE A 364 3.18 6.98 13.16
N ASN A 365 1.86 6.80 13.16
CA ASN A 365 1.24 5.49 13.14
C ASN A 365 1.57 4.69 11.87
N VAL A 366 1.57 5.34 10.71
CA VAL A 366 1.93 4.69 9.44
C VAL A 366 3.39 4.27 9.42
N ILE A 367 4.31 5.18 9.82
CA ILE A 367 5.75 4.89 9.91
C ILE A 367 6.00 3.75 10.89
N ALA A 368 5.51 3.87 12.13
CA ALA A 368 5.74 2.88 13.18
C ALA A 368 5.28 1.47 12.76
N LYS A 369 4.13 1.37 12.07
CA LYS A 369 3.59 0.10 11.64
C LYS A 369 4.41 -0.55 10.53
N GLU A 370 4.79 0.19 9.48
CA GLU A 370 5.60 -0.35 8.38
C GLU A 370 7.03 -0.68 8.87
N GLU A 371 7.62 0.17 9.73
CA GLU A 371 8.92 -0.07 10.37
C GLU A 371 8.89 -1.33 11.23
N ALA A 372 7.88 -1.49 12.10
CA ALA A 372 7.73 -2.68 12.95
C ALA A 372 7.52 -3.96 12.13
N GLN A 373 6.80 -3.88 11.01
CA GLN A 373 6.62 -5.00 10.10
C GLN A 373 7.93 -5.36 9.40
N PHE A 374 8.68 -4.36 8.94
CA PHE A 374 9.95 -4.60 8.24
C PHE A 374 11.05 -5.08 9.20
N ASN A 375 11.11 -4.57 10.42
CA ASN A 375 12.06 -5.02 11.45
C ASN A 375 11.95 -6.53 11.79
N LYS A 376 10.79 -7.15 11.56
CA LYS A 376 10.65 -8.61 11.70
C LYS A 376 11.33 -9.40 10.59
N THR A 377 11.51 -8.81 9.43
CA THR A 377 12.04 -9.48 8.23
C THR A 377 13.48 -9.10 7.91
N ILE A 378 13.93 -7.90 8.33
CA ILE A 378 15.25 -7.38 7.99
C ILE A 378 16.38 -8.24 8.59
N ASP A 379 16.29 -8.59 9.87
CA ASP A 379 17.32 -9.37 10.56
C ASP A 379 17.43 -10.77 9.94
N GLN A 380 16.29 -11.37 9.57
CA GLN A 380 16.26 -12.64 8.88
C GLN A 380 16.84 -12.54 7.46
N GLY A 381 16.49 -11.46 6.72
CA GLY A 381 16.99 -11.21 5.38
C GLY A 381 18.51 -11.01 5.35
N LEU A 382 19.05 -10.22 6.28
CA LEU A 382 20.49 -9.99 6.45
C LEU A 382 21.24 -11.30 6.77
N SER A 383 20.68 -12.13 7.66
CA SER A 383 21.27 -13.44 7.99
C SER A 383 21.31 -14.37 6.79
N ILE A 384 20.22 -14.46 6.03
CA ILE A 384 20.14 -15.32 4.83
C ILE A 384 21.09 -14.81 3.73
N LEU A 385 21.17 -13.48 3.52
CA LEU A 385 22.11 -12.90 2.56
C LEU A 385 23.56 -13.22 2.94
N ALA A 386 23.90 -13.10 4.24
CA ALA A 386 25.23 -13.46 4.74
C ALA A 386 25.56 -14.95 4.50
N ASP A 387 24.60 -15.86 4.71
CA ASP A 387 24.77 -17.29 4.42
C ASP A 387 25.00 -17.54 2.92
N MET A 388 24.25 -16.83 2.05
CA MET A 388 24.43 -16.90 0.59
C MET A 388 25.79 -16.37 0.14
N GLU A 389 26.26 -15.26 0.74
CA GLU A 389 27.59 -14.71 0.47
C GLU A 389 28.71 -15.67 0.88
N GLU A 390 28.54 -16.38 2.01
CA GLU A 390 29.50 -17.37 2.46
C GLU A 390 29.57 -18.58 1.51
N GLU A 391 28.42 -18.98 0.95
CA GLU A 391 28.33 -20.04 -0.07
C GLU A 391 28.99 -19.59 -1.38
N MET A 392 28.71 -18.36 -1.86
CA MET A 392 29.36 -17.76 -3.03
C MET A 392 30.88 -17.72 -2.86
N LYS A 393 31.36 -17.30 -1.70
CA LYS A 393 32.81 -17.30 -1.38
C LYS A 393 33.42 -18.68 -1.46
N LYS A 394 32.74 -19.71 -0.94
CA LYS A 394 33.20 -21.11 -1.01
C LYS A 394 33.29 -21.63 -2.45
N ASN A 395 32.35 -21.16 -3.30
CA ASN A 395 32.27 -21.54 -4.71
C ASN A 395 33.15 -20.68 -5.64
N GLY A 396 33.74 -19.61 -5.13
CA GLY A 396 34.48 -18.62 -5.92
C GLY A 396 33.61 -17.78 -6.85
N GLU A 397 32.33 -17.64 -6.52
CA GLU A 397 31.35 -16.86 -7.27
C GLU A 397 31.36 -15.40 -6.80
N THR A 398 31.14 -14.46 -7.74
CA THR A 398 31.04 -13.03 -7.47
C THR A 398 29.67 -12.45 -7.79
N VAL A 399 28.77 -13.28 -8.34
CA VAL A 399 27.41 -12.90 -8.76
C VAL A 399 26.39 -13.76 -8.05
N LEU A 400 25.52 -13.14 -7.24
CA LEU A 400 24.38 -13.85 -6.62
C LEU A 400 23.37 -14.22 -7.71
N SER A 401 22.92 -15.49 -7.73
CA SER A 401 21.94 -15.91 -8.74
C SER A 401 20.63 -15.14 -8.66
N GLY A 402 20.00 -14.90 -9.83
CA GLY A 402 18.71 -14.20 -9.90
C GLY A 402 17.59 -14.89 -9.11
N GLU A 403 17.62 -16.23 -9.04
CA GLU A 403 16.68 -17.03 -8.24
C GLU A 403 16.84 -16.76 -6.73
N ASN A 404 18.08 -16.72 -6.23
CA ASN A 404 18.37 -16.42 -4.83
C ASN A 404 18.02 -14.97 -4.48
N ALA A 405 18.35 -14.03 -5.35
CA ALA A 405 17.96 -12.62 -5.20
C ALA A 405 16.43 -12.47 -5.20
N PHE A 406 15.72 -13.17 -6.09
CA PHE A 406 14.26 -13.17 -6.12
C PHE A 406 13.64 -13.82 -4.88
N LYS A 407 14.23 -14.89 -4.38
CA LYS A 407 13.80 -15.57 -3.14
C LYS A 407 13.91 -14.66 -1.92
N LEU A 408 15.01 -13.90 -1.81
CA LEU A 408 15.15 -12.85 -0.76
C LEU A 408 14.03 -11.82 -0.86
N TYR A 409 13.75 -11.36 -2.08
CA TYR A 409 12.72 -10.33 -2.33
C TYR A 409 11.29 -10.83 -2.10
N ASP A 410 10.90 -11.95 -2.72
CA ASP A 410 9.52 -12.44 -2.76
C ASP A 410 9.14 -13.20 -1.48
N THR A 411 10.00 -14.12 -1.03
CA THR A 411 9.71 -15.01 0.11
C THR A 411 9.99 -14.35 1.46
N TYR A 412 11.09 -13.60 1.55
CA TYR A 412 11.54 -13.01 2.80
C TYR A 412 11.24 -11.50 2.90
N GLY A 413 10.74 -10.89 1.82
CA GLY A 413 10.40 -9.45 1.79
C GLY A 413 11.59 -8.52 1.95
N PHE A 414 12.81 -9.02 1.65
CA PHE A 414 14.04 -8.23 1.72
C PHE A 414 14.24 -7.43 0.44
N PRO A 415 14.40 -6.11 0.50
CA PRO A 415 14.45 -5.26 -0.70
C PRO A 415 15.63 -5.60 -1.60
N ILE A 416 15.38 -5.69 -2.92
CA ILE A 416 16.43 -5.98 -3.90
C ILE A 416 17.48 -4.87 -3.95
N ASP A 417 17.07 -3.60 -3.74
CA ASP A 417 17.99 -2.47 -3.70
C ASP A 417 19.00 -2.60 -2.56
N LEU A 418 18.52 -2.97 -1.36
CA LEU A 418 19.38 -3.22 -0.20
C LEU A 418 20.28 -4.44 -0.41
N THR A 419 19.78 -5.47 -1.09
CA THR A 419 20.60 -6.63 -1.51
C THR A 419 21.73 -6.18 -2.44
N SER A 420 21.42 -5.36 -3.46
CA SER A 420 22.41 -4.83 -4.41
C SER A 420 23.48 -3.99 -3.69
N GLU A 421 23.07 -3.06 -2.84
CA GLU A 421 23.97 -2.20 -2.08
C GLU A 421 24.94 -2.98 -1.20
N ILE A 422 24.44 -3.94 -0.42
CA ILE A 422 25.29 -4.79 0.44
C ILE A 422 26.27 -5.64 -0.35
N LEU A 423 25.85 -6.15 -1.52
CA LEU A 423 26.71 -6.92 -2.39
C LEU A 423 27.78 -6.02 -3.03
N GLU A 424 27.40 -4.83 -3.53
CA GLU A 424 28.32 -3.86 -4.15
C GLU A 424 29.40 -3.38 -3.18
N GLU A 425 29.06 -3.09 -1.92
CA GLU A 425 30.02 -2.76 -0.86
C GLU A 425 31.10 -3.83 -0.66
N LYS A 426 30.77 -5.09 -0.95
CA LYS A 426 31.68 -6.24 -0.85
C LYS A 426 32.34 -6.61 -2.18
N GLY A 427 32.15 -5.80 -3.24
CA GLY A 427 32.65 -6.08 -4.58
C GLY A 427 31.94 -7.23 -5.28
N LEU A 428 30.74 -7.57 -4.85
CA LEU A 428 29.87 -8.60 -5.42
C LEU A 428 28.72 -7.95 -6.20
N THR A 429 28.01 -8.76 -7.01
CA THR A 429 26.83 -8.31 -7.77
C THR A 429 25.74 -9.38 -7.75
N TYR A 430 24.56 -9.11 -8.33
CA TYR A 430 23.54 -10.11 -8.56
C TYR A 430 23.11 -10.19 -10.03
N ASP A 431 22.58 -11.34 -10.45
CA ASP A 431 22.04 -11.59 -11.78
C ASP A 431 20.67 -10.90 -11.93
N LYS A 432 20.70 -9.67 -12.50
CA LYS A 432 19.52 -8.83 -12.70
C LYS A 432 18.54 -9.45 -13.70
N GLU A 433 19.03 -10.04 -14.80
CA GLU A 433 18.18 -10.65 -15.83
C GLU A 433 17.44 -11.89 -15.28
N GLY A 434 18.14 -12.71 -14.52
CA GLY A 434 17.55 -13.87 -13.83
C GLY A 434 16.50 -13.45 -12.79
N PHE A 435 16.74 -12.37 -12.05
CA PHE A 435 15.78 -11.80 -11.10
C PHE A 435 14.51 -11.30 -11.81
N GLU A 436 14.64 -10.51 -12.88
CA GLU A 436 13.50 -10.01 -13.65
C GLU A 436 12.68 -11.14 -14.29
N LYS A 437 13.35 -12.17 -14.77
CA LYS A 437 12.70 -13.39 -15.30
C LYS A 437 11.87 -14.08 -14.23
N ALA A 438 12.46 -14.34 -13.06
CA ALA A 438 11.76 -14.98 -11.94
C ALA A 438 10.55 -14.14 -11.48
N GLN A 439 10.68 -12.83 -11.46
CA GLN A 439 9.59 -11.90 -11.14
C GLN A 439 8.43 -11.96 -12.15
N LYS A 440 8.76 -12.02 -13.45
CA LYS A 440 7.74 -12.16 -14.51
C LYS A 440 7.01 -13.49 -14.42
N GLU A 441 7.74 -14.60 -14.17
CA GLU A 441 7.14 -15.91 -14.00
C GLU A 441 6.19 -15.99 -12.80
N GLN A 442 6.53 -15.34 -11.70
CA GLN A 442 5.67 -15.28 -10.51
C GLN A 442 4.41 -14.45 -10.76
N ARG A 443 4.53 -13.29 -11.45
CA ARG A 443 3.37 -12.48 -11.86
C ARG A 443 2.41 -13.28 -12.73
N ALA A 444 2.91 -13.99 -13.74
CA ALA A 444 2.08 -14.81 -14.62
C ALA A 444 1.36 -15.95 -13.85
N LYS A 445 1.98 -16.52 -12.82
CA LYS A 445 1.34 -17.51 -11.93
C LYS A 445 0.24 -16.88 -11.06
N SER A 446 0.44 -15.66 -10.59
CA SER A 446 -0.53 -14.94 -9.74
C SER A 446 -1.74 -14.45 -10.54
N GLU A 447 -1.57 -14.02 -11.79
CA GLU A 447 -2.63 -13.59 -12.69
C GLU A 447 -3.56 -14.74 -13.10
N GLY A 448 -3.06 -15.99 -13.13
CA GLY A 448 -3.86 -17.18 -13.42
C GLY A 448 -4.78 -17.65 -12.27
N THR A 449 -4.65 -17.12 -11.07
CA THR A 449 -5.38 -17.59 -9.87
C THR A 449 -6.52 -16.66 -9.44
N PHE A 450 -6.56 -15.43 -9.92
CA PHE A 450 -7.64 -14.48 -9.70
C PHE A 450 -8.18 -13.99 -11.04
N GLY A 451 -9.28 -14.63 -11.48
CA GLY A 451 -10.09 -14.12 -12.57
C GLY A 451 -10.73 -12.79 -12.21
N THR A 452 -9.93 -11.73 -12.17
CA THR A 452 -10.45 -10.37 -12.21
C THR A 452 -10.59 -9.99 -13.67
N HIS A 453 -11.82 -9.90 -14.13
CA HIS A 453 -12.14 -9.13 -15.32
C HIS A 453 -11.71 -7.68 -15.09
N SER A 454 -10.44 -7.39 -15.34
CA SER A 454 -9.95 -6.03 -15.52
C SER A 454 -10.33 -5.60 -16.92
N TYR A 455 -11.34 -4.76 -17.01
CA TYR A 455 -11.73 -4.05 -18.22
C TYR A 455 -10.65 -3.01 -18.56
N THR A 456 -9.52 -3.47 -19.09
CA THR A 456 -8.48 -2.64 -19.71
C THR A 456 -7.94 -3.32 -20.96
N GLY A 457 -8.87 -3.49 -21.93
CA GLY A 457 -8.55 -3.74 -23.31
C GLY A 457 -9.49 -2.86 -24.13
N LYS A 458 -8.96 -1.92 -24.90
CA LYS A 458 -9.68 -1.22 -25.94
C LYS A 458 -9.87 -2.20 -27.09
N ASP A 459 -10.79 -3.14 -26.95
CA ASP A 459 -11.49 -3.67 -28.10
C ASP A 459 -12.64 -2.71 -28.35
N ALA A 460 -12.71 -2.13 -29.55
CA ALA A 460 -13.81 -1.29 -29.97
C ALA A 460 -15.11 -2.06 -29.76
N THR A 461 -16.00 -1.52 -28.95
CA THR A 461 -17.32 -2.12 -28.73
C THR A 461 -18.30 -1.52 -29.71
N VAL A 462 -19.41 -2.23 -30.01
CA VAL A 462 -20.50 -1.70 -30.82
C VAL A 462 -20.98 -0.32 -30.40
N TYR A 463 -20.78 0.05 -29.13
CA TYR A 463 -21.14 1.37 -28.59
C TYR A 463 -20.24 2.52 -29.06
N ASP A 464 -19.03 2.23 -29.54
CA ASP A 464 -18.10 3.25 -30.08
C ASP A 464 -18.52 3.71 -31.47
N GLU A 465 -19.38 2.92 -32.18
CA GLU A 465 -19.96 3.24 -33.51
C GLU A 465 -21.23 4.08 -33.38
N LEU A 466 -21.79 4.25 -32.18
CA LEU A 466 -22.97 5.07 -31.96
C LEU A 466 -22.68 6.55 -32.24
N ASP A 467 -23.63 7.24 -32.87
CA ASP A 467 -23.54 8.66 -33.15
C ASP A 467 -23.16 9.46 -31.92
N ALA A 468 -22.11 10.27 -32.05
CA ALA A 468 -21.57 11.06 -30.95
C ALA A 468 -22.55 12.14 -30.40
N GLU A 469 -23.51 12.58 -31.27
CA GLU A 469 -24.50 13.60 -30.89
C GLU A 469 -25.69 13.00 -30.11
N LEU A 470 -25.81 11.68 -30.01
CA LEU A 470 -26.84 11.07 -29.19
C LEU A 470 -26.62 11.36 -27.74
N ALA A 471 -27.67 11.79 -27.04
CA ALA A 471 -27.70 12.10 -25.62
C ALA A 471 -28.92 11.51 -24.96
N THR A 472 -28.83 11.08 -23.73
CA THR A 472 -29.97 10.62 -22.91
C THR A 472 -30.13 11.55 -21.71
N GLU A 473 -31.30 12.15 -21.53
CA GLU A 473 -31.63 12.95 -20.35
C GLU A 473 -32.06 12.02 -19.21
N PHE A 474 -31.38 12.10 -18.05
CA PHE A 474 -31.78 11.33 -16.86
C PHE A 474 -32.81 12.12 -16.03
N VAL A 475 -34.03 11.58 -15.94
CA VAL A 475 -35.18 12.17 -15.18
C VAL A 475 -35.60 11.31 -13.98
N GLY A 476 -34.77 10.32 -13.60
CA GLY A 476 -35.11 9.25 -12.65
C GLY A 476 -34.88 9.56 -11.16
N TYR A 477 -34.52 10.79 -10.79
CA TYR A 477 -34.43 11.13 -9.34
C TYR A 477 -35.79 11.24 -8.66
N GLU A 478 -36.80 11.73 -9.36
CA GLU A 478 -38.14 11.94 -8.80
C GLU A 478 -39.17 10.97 -9.38
N ASN A 479 -38.93 10.50 -10.62
CA ASN A 479 -39.88 9.66 -11.37
C ASN A 479 -39.32 8.25 -11.58
N LEU A 480 -40.17 7.24 -11.46
CA LEU A 480 -39.82 5.85 -11.77
C LEU A 480 -40.42 5.37 -13.09
N VAL A 481 -41.28 6.18 -13.69
CA VAL A 481 -41.94 5.92 -14.98
C VAL A 481 -41.82 7.15 -15.87
N CYS A 482 -41.50 6.98 -17.14
CA CYS A 482 -41.58 8.02 -18.15
C CYS A 482 -41.86 7.44 -19.54
N ASP A 483 -42.40 8.27 -20.39
CA ASP A 483 -42.42 7.97 -21.83
C ASP A 483 -41.16 8.52 -22.46
N ALA A 484 -40.58 7.75 -23.40
CA ALA A 484 -39.32 8.11 -24.06
C ALA A 484 -39.40 7.68 -25.56
N LYS A 485 -38.45 8.15 -26.35
CA LYS A 485 -38.28 7.75 -27.74
C LYS A 485 -37.02 6.94 -27.94
N VAL A 486 -37.11 5.78 -28.58
CA VAL A 486 -35.92 4.97 -28.92
C VAL A 486 -35.10 5.71 -29.96
N THR A 487 -33.86 6.02 -29.67
CA THR A 487 -32.93 6.75 -30.53
C THR A 487 -31.93 5.82 -31.22
N ALA A 488 -31.53 4.72 -30.58
CA ALA A 488 -30.70 3.68 -31.16
C ALA A 488 -30.94 2.33 -30.51
N LEU A 489 -30.65 1.26 -31.24
CA LEU A 489 -30.66 -0.12 -30.76
C LEU A 489 -29.37 -0.80 -31.16
N THR A 490 -28.83 -1.67 -30.30
CA THR A 490 -27.73 -2.55 -30.68
C THR A 490 -28.06 -3.99 -30.32
N SER A 491 -27.60 -4.93 -31.12
CA SER A 491 -27.38 -6.31 -30.67
C SER A 491 -26.08 -6.39 -29.83
N GLU A 492 -25.59 -7.59 -29.55
CA GLU A 492 -24.27 -7.76 -28.91
C GLU A 492 -23.10 -7.35 -29.83
N GLU A 493 -23.31 -7.39 -31.19
CA GLU A 493 -22.25 -7.25 -32.18
C GLU A 493 -22.40 -6.03 -33.11
N GLU A 494 -23.64 -5.54 -33.36
CA GLU A 494 -23.90 -4.48 -34.32
C GLU A 494 -25.07 -3.54 -33.95
N ILE A 495 -25.11 -2.35 -34.56
CA ILE A 495 -26.24 -1.43 -34.48
C ILE A 495 -27.37 -1.97 -35.35
N VAL A 496 -28.59 -2.04 -34.83
CA VAL A 496 -29.76 -2.62 -35.50
C VAL A 496 -30.93 -1.64 -35.49
N ASP A 497 -31.84 -1.80 -36.46
CA ASP A 497 -33.06 -0.99 -36.57
C ASP A 497 -34.20 -1.52 -35.68
N ALA A 498 -34.15 -2.79 -35.32
CA ALA A 498 -35.17 -3.45 -34.50
C ALA A 498 -34.60 -4.63 -33.70
N LEU A 499 -35.20 -4.92 -32.55
CA LEU A 499 -34.98 -6.12 -31.76
C LEU A 499 -36.30 -6.89 -31.65
N SER A 500 -36.26 -8.20 -31.87
CA SER A 500 -37.42 -9.12 -31.92
C SER A 500 -37.45 -10.04 -30.70
N ASP A 501 -38.53 -10.78 -30.55
CA ASP A 501 -38.80 -11.74 -29.46
C ASP A 501 -37.61 -12.66 -29.17
N GLY A 502 -37.14 -12.65 -27.92
CA GLY A 502 -35.98 -13.41 -27.41
C GLY A 502 -34.61 -12.82 -27.71
N GLU A 503 -34.50 -11.76 -28.53
CA GLU A 503 -33.23 -11.15 -28.87
C GLU A 503 -32.70 -10.30 -27.71
N LYS A 504 -31.39 -10.44 -27.45
CA LYS A 504 -30.64 -9.61 -26.53
C LYS A 504 -30.08 -8.38 -27.21
N GLY A 505 -30.01 -7.28 -26.46
CA GLY A 505 -29.45 -6.06 -27.02
C GLY A 505 -29.46 -4.92 -26.00
N THR A 506 -29.20 -3.73 -26.53
CA THR A 506 -29.21 -2.50 -25.74
C THR A 506 -30.12 -1.47 -26.39
N ILE A 507 -30.98 -0.87 -25.58
CA ILE A 507 -31.87 0.23 -26.01
C ILE A 507 -31.29 1.54 -25.52
N ILE A 508 -31.13 2.51 -26.41
CA ILE A 508 -30.76 3.90 -26.12
C ILE A 508 -31.97 4.78 -26.42
N VAL A 509 -32.29 5.69 -25.54
CA VAL A 509 -33.46 6.57 -25.58
C VAL A 509 -33.07 8.04 -25.38
N ASP A 510 -33.96 8.96 -25.77
CA ASP A 510 -33.79 10.41 -25.62
C ASP A 510 -33.83 10.84 -24.13
N LYS A 511 -34.62 10.19 -23.28
CA LYS A 511 -34.70 10.41 -21.82
C LYS A 511 -35.02 9.14 -21.06
N THR A 512 -34.52 9.00 -19.85
CA THR A 512 -34.72 7.79 -19.05
C THR A 512 -34.93 8.06 -17.56
N THR A 513 -35.69 7.19 -16.90
CA THR A 513 -35.81 7.09 -15.45
C THR A 513 -34.81 6.09 -14.85
N PHE A 514 -34.12 5.30 -15.67
CA PHE A 514 -33.17 4.29 -15.24
C PHE A 514 -31.82 4.89 -14.91
N TYR A 515 -31.35 4.67 -13.68
CA TYR A 515 -30.00 5.07 -13.27
C TYR A 515 -28.97 4.14 -13.89
N GLY A 516 -28.01 4.69 -14.64
CA GLY A 516 -26.89 3.93 -15.18
C GLY A 516 -25.81 3.70 -14.12
N THR A 517 -25.15 2.54 -14.16
CA THR A 517 -24.04 2.20 -13.25
C THR A 517 -23.01 3.30 -13.20
N MET A 518 -22.85 3.97 -12.04
CA MET A 518 -21.88 5.04 -11.82
C MET A 518 -21.65 5.26 -10.32
N GLY A 519 -20.44 5.73 -9.94
CA GLY A 519 -20.13 6.07 -8.55
C GLY A 519 -20.22 4.89 -7.56
N GLY A 520 -20.12 3.67 -8.06
CA GLY A 520 -20.23 2.44 -7.27
C GLY A 520 -21.65 1.94 -7.03
N GLN A 521 -22.69 2.67 -7.50
CA GLN A 521 -24.08 2.16 -7.48
C GLN A 521 -24.34 1.38 -8.76
N GLU A 522 -24.92 0.18 -8.67
CA GLU A 522 -25.39 -0.61 -9.79
C GLU A 522 -26.53 0.07 -10.56
N GLY A 523 -26.63 -0.27 -11.83
CA GLY A 523 -27.67 0.21 -12.72
C GLY A 523 -29.04 -0.36 -12.35
N ASP A 524 -30.08 0.38 -12.69
CA ASP A 524 -31.46 -0.07 -12.46
C ASP A 524 -31.85 -1.20 -13.42
N ILE A 525 -32.80 -1.97 -12.95
CA ILE A 525 -33.52 -2.98 -13.73
C ILE A 525 -34.98 -2.57 -13.86
N GLY A 526 -35.68 -3.18 -14.82
CA GLY A 526 -37.10 -2.89 -14.99
C GLY A 526 -37.63 -3.31 -16.37
N THR A 527 -38.60 -2.58 -16.90
CA THR A 527 -39.25 -2.90 -18.20
C THR A 527 -39.36 -1.69 -19.08
N ILE A 528 -39.24 -1.92 -20.40
CA ILE A 528 -39.50 -0.94 -21.44
C ILE A 528 -40.58 -1.53 -22.36
N LYS A 529 -41.71 -0.83 -22.53
CA LYS A 529 -42.87 -1.33 -23.24
C LYS A 529 -43.26 -0.43 -24.43
N THR A 530 -43.57 -1.05 -25.54
CA THR A 530 -44.25 -0.44 -26.66
C THR A 530 -45.67 -0.97 -26.81
N VAL A 531 -46.40 -0.55 -27.84
CA VAL A 531 -47.69 -1.14 -28.17
C VAL A 531 -47.53 -2.60 -28.62
N ASP A 532 -46.40 -2.92 -29.27
CA ASP A 532 -46.15 -4.17 -29.99
C ASP A 532 -45.10 -5.06 -29.32
N GLY A 533 -44.49 -4.64 -28.22
CA GLY A 533 -43.44 -5.43 -27.55
C GLY A 533 -43.08 -4.96 -26.16
N GLU A 534 -42.35 -5.83 -25.42
CA GLU A 534 -41.84 -5.57 -24.10
C GLU A 534 -40.38 -6.04 -24.03
N PHE A 535 -39.53 -5.20 -23.43
CA PHE A 535 -38.12 -5.47 -23.17
C PHE A 535 -37.86 -5.49 -21.67
N ILE A 536 -37.19 -6.53 -21.19
CA ILE A 536 -36.75 -6.67 -19.84
C ILE A 536 -35.35 -6.06 -19.74
N VAL A 537 -35.19 -5.03 -18.90
CA VAL A 537 -33.91 -4.42 -18.59
C VAL A 537 -33.26 -5.18 -17.44
N GLU A 538 -32.16 -5.86 -17.71
CA GLU A 538 -31.37 -6.60 -16.74
C GLU A 538 -30.28 -5.74 -16.12
N ASN A 539 -29.83 -4.70 -16.82
CA ASN A 539 -28.81 -3.74 -16.34
C ASN A 539 -28.92 -2.42 -17.10
N THR A 540 -28.47 -1.35 -16.48
CA THR A 540 -28.38 -0.02 -17.11
C THR A 540 -26.97 0.51 -16.97
N ILE A 541 -26.35 0.93 -18.06
CA ILE A 541 -24.93 1.33 -18.15
C ILE A 541 -24.77 2.73 -18.72
N HIS A 542 -23.72 3.44 -18.29
CA HIS A 542 -23.28 4.65 -18.95
C HIS A 542 -22.38 4.31 -20.14
N LEU A 543 -22.67 4.92 -21.28
CA LEU A 543 -21.90 4.83 -22.51
C LEU A 543 -21.08 6.11 -22.71
N ALA A 544 -20.27 6.16 -23.76
CA ALA A 544 -19.47 7.35 -24.09
C ALA A 544 -20.34 8.61 -24.26
N GLY A 545 -19.93 9.73 -23.71
CA GLY A 545 -20.72 10.96 -23.66
C GLY A 545 -21.78 10.92 -22.56
N THR A 546 -23.01 11.34 -22.88
CA THR A 546 -24.16 11.36 -21.96
C THR A 546 -25.18 10.26 -22.24
N LYS A 547 -24.81 9.27 -23.06
CA LYS A 547 -25.69 8.17 -23.43
C LYS A 547 -25.89 7.17 -22.29
N ILE A 548 -27.11 6.68 -22.10
CA ILE A 548 -27.43 5.60 -21.17
C ILE A 548 -28.00 4.43 -21.96
N GLY A 549 -27.37 3.27 -21.83
CA GLY A 549 -27.76 2.01 -22.47
C GLY A 549 -28.53 1.11 -21.50
N HIS A 550 -29.69 0.64 -21.92
CA HIS A 550 -30.55 -0.32 -21.19
C HIS A 550 -30.30 -1.70 -21.79
N VAL A 551 -29.53 -2.51 -21.07
CA VAL A 551 -29.10 -3.85 -21.50
C VAL A 551 -30.12 -4.89 -21.04
N GLY A 552 -30.53 -5.78 -21.96
CA GLY A 552 -31.51 -6.81 -21.65
C GLY A 552 -31.96 -7.61 -22.86
N TYR A 553 -33.22 -8.02 -22.89
CA TYR A 553 -33.78 -8.80 -23.97
C TYR A 553 -35.28 -8.51 -24.20
N VAL A 554 -35.73 -8.72 -25.42
CA VAL A 554 -37.18 -8.63 -25.78
C VAL A 554 -37.90 -9.87 -25.22
N SER A 555 -38.82 -9.67 -24.27
CA SER A 555 -39.58 -10.76 -23.66
C SER A 555 -40.74 -11.23 -24.56
N HIS A 556 -41.27 -10.32 -25.37
CA HIS A 556 -42.22 -10.64 -26.44
C HIS A 556 -42.35 -9.47 -27.41
N GLY A 557 -42.69 -9.78 -28.66
CA GLY A 557 -42.97 -8.80 -29.68
C GLY A 557 -41.71 -8.20 -30.31
N MET A 558 -41.70 -6.88 -30.57
CA MET A 558 -40.65 -6.19 -31.28
C MET A 558 -40.55 -4.74 -30.84
N ILE A 559 -39.29 -4.23 -30.75
CA ILE A 559 -39.00 -2.81 -30.51
C ILE A 559 -38.15 -2.27 -31.67
N LYS A 560 -38.47 -1.06 -32.15
CA LYS A 560 -37.79 -0.42 -33.29
C LYS A 560 -37.22 0.95 -32.92
N VAL A 561 -36.19 1.37 -33.62
CA VAL A 561 -35.73 2.75 -33.62
C VAL A 561 -36.88 3.69 -34.00
N GLY A 562 -37.09 4.74 -33.19
CA GLY A 562 -38.16 5.71 -33.40
C GLY A 562 -39.46 5.40 -32.66
N ASP A 563 -39.58 4.22 -32.02
CA ASP A 563 -40.76 3.87 -31.23
C ASP A 563 -40.85 4.77 -29.99
N THR A 564 -42.10 5.06 -29.59
CA THR A 564 -42.40 5.64 -28.30
C THR A 564 -42.59 4.52 -27.29
N VAL A 565 -41.83 4.55 -26.21
CA VAL A 565 -41.78 3.50 -25.19
C VAL A 565 -42.20 4.06 -23.84
N SER A 566 -42.89 3.26 -23.05
CA SER A 566 -43.10 3.52 -21.63
C SER A 566 -42.06 2.76 -20.85
N MET A 567 -41.28 3.47 -20.02
CA MET A 567 -40.17 2.95 -19.25
C MET A 567 -40.59 2.87 -17.77
N GLU A 568 -40.42 1.72 -17.12
CA GLU A 568 -40.78 1.49 -15.73
C GLU A 568 -39.63 0.82 -15.00
N VAL A 569 -39.02 1.54 -14.06
CA VAL A 569 -37.95 1.04 -13.19
C VAL A 569 -38.55 0.12 -12.11
N ASP A 570 -37.87 -0.98 -11.80
CA ASP A 570 -38.21 -1.81 -10.64
C ASP A 570 -38.09 -1.01 -9.33
N LYS A 571 -39.25 -0.65 -8.80
CA LYS A 571 -39.36 0.21 -7.62
C LYS A 571 -38.74 -0.42 -6.37
N GLU A 572 -38.83 -1.74 -6.22
CA GLU A 572 -38.29 -2.43 -5.06
C GLU A 572 -36.76 -2.41 -5.11
N ASN A 573 -36.19 -2.81 -6.23
CA ASN A 573 -34.75 -2.80 -6.47
C ASN A 573 -34.16 -1.40 -6.25
N ARG A 574 -34.72 -0.35 -6.90
CA ARG A 574 -34.28 1.04 -6.76
C ARG A 574 -34.34 1.50 -5.29
N ASN A 575 -35.41 1.21 -4.57
CA ASN A 575 -35.55 1.63 -3.19
C ASN A 575 -34.54 0.95 -2.26
N LEU A 576 -34.23 -0.33 -2.49
CA LEU A 576 -33.23 -1.04 -1.71
C LEU A 576 -31.82 -0.50 -1.99
N SER A 577 -31.49 -0.28 -3.26
CA SER A 577 -30.21 0.36 -3.65
C SER A 577 -30.06 1.77 -3.05
N ALA A 578 -31.10 2.60 -3.10
CA ALA A 578 -31.09 3.94 -2.51
C ALA A 578 -30.90 3.92 -0.97
N ARG A 579 -31.43 2.91 -0.25
CA ARG A 579 -31.19 2.73 1.19
C ARG A 579 -29.75 2.37 1.48
N ASN A 580 -29.19 1.42 0.74
CA ASN A 580 -27.79 1.00 0.87
C ASN A 580 -26.85 2.15 0.52
N HIS A 581 -27.15 2.92 -0.53
CA HIS A 581 -26.34 4.08 -0.92
C HIS A 581 -26.35 5.19 0.15
N SER A 582 -27.53 5.52 0.67
CA SER A 582 -27.64 6.51 1.74
C SER A 582 -26.95 6.05 3.03
N ALA A 583 -27.01 4.75 3.34
CA ALA A 583 -26.29 4.17 4.47
C ALA A 583 -24.75 4.23 4.29
N THR A 584 -24.25 4.17 3.04
CA THR A 584 -22.83 4.30 2.75
C THR A 584 -22.28 5.67 3.13
N HIS A 585 -23.02 6.76 2.87
CA HIS A 585 -22.67 8.10 3.28
C HIS A 585 -22.62 8.24 4.81
N LEU A 586 -23.61 7.71 5.52
CA LEU A 586 -23.59 7.70 6.99
C LEU A 586 -22.42 6.88 7.53
N LEU A 587 -22.10 5.74 6.90
CA LEU A 587 -20.97 4.90 7.26
C LEU A 587 -19.64 5.64 7.08
N GLN A 588 -19.43 6.33 5.96
CA GLN A 588 -18.23 7.14 5.72
C GLN A 588 -18.06 8.22 6.79
N ALA A 589 -19.12 8.99 7.08
CA ALA A 589 -19.07 10.02 8.09
C ALA A 589 -18.76 9.46 9.49
N ALA A 590 -19.38 8.33 9.87
CA ALA A 590 -19.13 7.65 11.14
C ALA A 590 -17.69 7.12 11.24
N LEU A 591 -17.15 6.54 10.17
CA LEU A 591 -15.75 6.08 10.11
C LEU A 591 -14.78 7.25 10.29
N ARG A 592 -15.02 8.39 9.63
CA ARG A 592 -14.21 9.60 9.81
C ARG A 592 -14.28 10.14 11.24
N GLN A 593 -15.44 10.07 11.88
CA GLN A 593 -15.62 10.50 13.27
C GLN A 593 -14.87 9.60 14.26
N VAL A 594 -14.84 8.28 14.03
CA VAL A 594 -14.22 7.31 14.97
C VAL A 594 -12.73 7.14 14.73
N LEU A 595 -12.32 7.08 13.46
CA LEU A 595 -10.94 6.74 13.07
C LEU A 595 -10.09 7.96 12.70
N GLY A 596 -10.73 9.08 12.37
CA GLY A 596 -10.06 10.32 11.97
C GLY A 596 -10.28 10.72 10.51
N THR A 597 -9.88 11.95 10.19
CA THR A 597 -10.14 12.62 8.90
C THR A 597 -9.38 12.02 7.72
N HIS A 598 -8.38 11.16 7.97
CA HIS A 598 -7.63 10.42 6.94
C HIS A 598 -8.45 9.31 6.25
N VAL A 599 -9.61 8.98 6.79
CA VAL A 599 -10.52 8.02 6.17
C VAL A 599 -11.12 8.66 4.92
N GLU A 600 -10.73 8.12 3.75
CA GLU A 600 -11.22 8.53 2.44
C GLU A 600 -11.71 7.31 1.68
N GLN A 601 -12.69 7.50 0.80
CA GLN A 601 -13.20 6.44 -0.05
C GLN A 601 -12.11 5.99 -1.03
N ALA A 602 -11.77 4.70 -1.00
CA ALA A 602 -10.90 4.03 -1.97
C ALA A 602 -11.71 3.25 -3.02
N GLY A 603 -12.96 2.91 -2.72
CA GLY A 603 -13.90 2.26 -3.60
C GLY A 603 -15.26 2.12 -2.93
N SER A 604 -16.31 1.95 -3.74
CA SER A 604 -17.68 1.71 -3.28
C SER A 604 -18.38 0.74 -4.21
N TYR A 605 -19.30 -0.04 -3.66
CA TYR A 605 -20.22 -0.88 -4.44
C TYR A 605 -21.54 -0.96 -3.67
N VAL A 606 -22.63 -0.65 -4.35
CA VAL A 606 -23.97 -0.59 -3.78
C VAL A 606 -24.96 -1.23 -4.73
N ASP A 607 -25.66 -2.21 -4.27
CA ASP A 607 -26.77 -2.89 -4.94
C ASP A 607 -28.02 -2.96 -4.03
N ALA A 608 -29.05 -3.68 -4.45
CA ALA A 608 -30.25 -3.88 -3.68
C ALA A 608 -30.06 -4.81 -2.45
N GLU A 609 -29.00 -5.65 -2.45
CA GLU A 609 -28.78 -6.63 -1.40
C GLU A 609 -27.88 -6.08 -0.28
N ARG A 610 -26.79 -5.36 -0.64
CA ARG A 610 -25.75 -4.92 0.30
C ARG A 610 -25.07 -3.63 -0.13
N LEU A 611 -24.28 -3.10 0.77
CA LEU A 611 -23.25 -2.10 0.47
C LEU A 611 -21.86 -2.64 0.80
N ARG A 612 -20.88 -2.21 0.02
CA ARG A 612 -19.45 -2.42 0.23
C ARG A 612 -18.75 -1.10 0.17
N PHE A 613 -17.95 -0.80 1.17
CA PHE A 613 -17.20 0.44 1.27
C PHE A 613 -15.72 0.14 1.53
N ASP A 614 -14.88 0.53 0.60
CA ASP A 614 -13.43 0.42 0.70
C ASP A 614 -12.87 1.79 1.07
N PHE A 615 -12.06 1.86 2.12
CA PHE A 615 -11.57 3.13 2.66
C PHE A 615 -10.12 3.04 3.12
N THR A 616 -9.44 4.20 3.14
CA THR A 616 -8.06 4.30 3.59
C THR A 616 -7.98 4.20 5.10
N HIS A 617 -7.31 3.16 5.60
CA HIS A 617 -6.96 3.01 7.01
C HIS A 617 -5.83 1.99 7.18
N PHE A 618 -4.92 2.27 8.11
CA PHE A 618 -3.66 1.55 8.27
C PHE A 618 -3.77 0.25 9.08
N SER A 619 -4.85 0.00 9.82
CA SER A 619 -5.02 -1.19 10.69
C SER A 619 -6.40 -1.84 10.53
N ALA A 620 -6.52 -3.10 10.97
CA ALA A 620 -7.83 -3.71 11.19
C ALA A 620 -8.55 -2.96 12.31
N LEU A 621 -9.85 -2.76 12.15
CA LEU A 621 -10.67 -2.16 13.18
C LEU A 621 -10.88 -3.14 14.33
N SER A 622 -10.86 -2.63 15.55
CA SER A 622 -11.23 -3.39 16.74
C SER A 622 -12.76 -3.64 16.74
N LYS A 623 -13.19 -4.63 17.53
CA LYS A 623 -14.62 -4.90 17.70
C LYS A 623 -15.36 -3.71 18.31
N GLU A 624 -14.69 -2.98 19.16
CA GLU A 624 -15.17 -1.78 19.83
C GLU A 624 -15.40 -0.64 18.85
N GLU A 625 -14.41 -0.37 17.97
CA GLU A 625 -14.52 0.64 16.90
C GLU A 625 -15.61 0.30 15.90
N LEU A 626 -15.69 -0.96 15.44
CA LEU A 626 -16.77 -1.42 14.56
C LEU A 626 -18.14 -1.23 15.19
N LYS A 627 -18.25 -1.54 16.48
CA LYS A 627 -19.52 -1.37 17.21
C LYS A 627 -19.89 0.10 17.39
N GLN A 628 -18.89 0.95 17.65
CA GLN A 628 -19.09 2.40 17.76
C GLN A 628 -19.55 3.01 16.43
N VAL A 629 -18.92 2.65 15.32
CA VAL A 629 -19.33 3.07 13.96
C VAL A 629 -20.77 2.63 13.67
N GLU A 630 -21.08 1.35 13.89
CA GLU A 630 -22.42 0.81 13.68
C GLU A 630 -23.48 1.53 14.55
N ASN A 631 -23.16 1.85 15.79
CA ASN A 631 -24.07 2.57 16.70
C ASN A 631 -24.32 4.00 16.20
N ILE A 632 -23.27 4.74 15.82
CA ILE A 632 -23.40 6.11 15.30
C ILE A 632 -24.28 6.12 14.04
N VAL A 633 -24.05 5.20 13.09
CA VAL A 633 -24.88 5.10 11.88
C VAL A 633 -26.35 4.85 12.24
N ASN A 634 -26.62 3.89 13.12
CA ASN A 634 -27.99 3.56 13.53
C ASN A 634 -28.66 4.70 14.33
N GLU A 635 -27.89 5.47 15.09
CA GLU A 635 -28.37 6.67 15.78
C GLU A 635 -28.82 7.74 14.76
N LYS A 636 -28.01 8.00 13.72
CA LYS A 636 -28.36 8.93 12.62
C LYS A 636 -29.52 8.43 11.75
N ILE A 637 -29.70 7.13 11.62
CA ILE A 637 -30.91 6.53 11.03
C ILE A 637 -32.13 6.83 11.89
N ALA A 638 -32.04 6.62 13.21
CA ALA A 638 -33.15 6.83 14.15
C ALA A 638 -33.54 8.30 14.32
N GLU A 639 -32.58 9.24 14.11
CA GLU A 639 -32.85 10.70 14.09
C GLU A 639 -33.76 11.13 12.94
N CYS A 640 -33.96 10.28 11.92
CA CYS A 640 -34.78 10.58 10.75
C CYS A 640 -34.38 11.88 10.04
N LEU A 641 -33.07 12.07 9.81
CA LEU A 641 -32.54 13.27 9.16
C LEU A 641 -33.07 13.40 7.72
N PRO A 642 -33.48 14.61 7.29
CA PRO A 642 -33.86 14.84 5.89
C PRO A 642 -32.64 14.65 4.98
N VAL A 643 -32.80 13.95 3.86
CA VAL A 643 -31.79 13.81 2.80
C VAL A 643 -32.12 14.79 1.70
N VAL A 644 -31.26 15.77 1.53
CA VAL A 644 -31.46 16.87 0.58
C VAL A 644 -30.38 16.85 -0.49
N ALA A 645 -30.82 16.76 -1.75
CA ALA A 645 -29.92 16.86 -2.91
C ALA A 645 -30.12 18.20 -3.61
N LYS A 646 -29.03 18.90 -3.88
CA LYS A 646 -29.07 20.21 -4.58
C LYS A 646 -27.98 20.26 -5.64
N ASN A 647 -28.34 20.73 -6.83
CA ASN A 647 -27.38 21.09 -7.86
C ASN A 647 -26.90 22.52 -7.60
N MET A 648 -25.60 22.75 -7.59
CA MET A 648 -25.00 24.06 -7.39
C MET A 648 -23.64 24.16 -8.10
N PRO A 649 -23.17 25.40 -8.40
CA PRO A 649 -21.82 25.59 -8.92
C PRO A 649 -20.76 24.97 -8.01
N ILE A 650 -19.72 24.36 -8.61
CA ILE A 650 -18.65 23.65 -7.86
C ILE A 650 -17.96 24.56 -6.83
N GLU A 651 -17.79 25.84 -7.14
CA GLU A 651 -17.19 26.83 -6.23
C GLU A 651 -18.06 27.11 -4.98
N GLU A 652 -19.38 27.03 -5.12
CA GLU A 652 -20.32 27.10 -3.99
C GLU A 652 -20.30 25.82 -3.17
N ALA A 653 -20.31 24.69 -3.86
CA ALA A 653 -20.29 23.36 -3.25
C ALA A 653 -19.04 23.15 -2.37
N ARG A 654 -17.86 23.59 -2.80
CA ARG A 654 -16.62 23.55 -2.01
C ARG A 654 -16.70 24.34 -0.71
N LYS A 655 -17.44 25.46 -0.71
CA LYS A 655 -17.64 26.29 0.50
C LYS A 655 -18.54 25.65 1.55
N THR A 656 -19.33 24.63 1.17
CA THR A 656 -20.17 23.89 2.13
C THR A 656 -19.39 22.90 2.97
N GLY A 657 -18.09 22.65 2.69
CA GLY A 657 -17.30 21.63 3.33
C GLY A 657 -17.64 20.21 2.85
N ALA A 658 -18.37 20.08 1.74
CA ALA A 658 -18.76 18.80 1.18
C ALA A 658 -17.52 17.96 0.79
N ALA A 659 -17.52 16.69 1.21
CA ALA A 659 -16.49 15.75 0.80
C ALA A 659 -16.64 15.43 -0.71
N ALA A 660 -15.55 15.60 -1.45
CA ALA A 660 -15.46 15.26 -2.85
C ALA A 660 -14.58 14.01 -3.00
N LEU A 661 -14.92 13.10 -3.92
CA LEU A 661 -14.08 11.95 -4.22
C LEU A 661 -12.79 12.40 -4.88
N PHE A 662 -11.67 11.93 -4.37
CA PHE A 662 -10.37 12.20 -4.96
C PHE A 662 -10.27 11.55 -6.36
N GLY A 663 -10.01 12.36 -7.40
CA GLY A 663 -9.72 11.89 -8.75
C GLY A 663 -10.91 11.87 -9.73
N GLU A 664 -12.11 12.26 -9.34
CA GLU A 664 -13.21 12.46 -10.28
C GLU A 664 -13.22 13.86 -10.90
N LYS A 665 -13.51 13.92 -12.22
CA LYS A 665 -13.74 15.19 -12.92
C LYS A 665 -15.18 15.62 -12.68
N TYR A 666 -15.34 16.66 -11.92
CA TYR A 666 -16.65 17.30 -11.73
C TYR A 666 -16.85 18.40 -12.78
N GLY A 667 -18.06 18.49 -13.31
CA GLY A 667 -18.44 19.61 -14.17
C GLY A 667 -18.60 20.92 -13.39
N ASP A 668 -18.92 22.02 -14.09
CA ASP A 668 -19.15 23.35 -13.47
C ASP A 668 -20.29 23.34 -12.44
N VAL A 669 -21.24 22.41 -12.60
CA VAL A 669 -22.37 22.19 -11.68
C VAL A 669 -22.27 20.79 -11.10
N VAL A 670 -22.30 20.69 -9.78
CA VAL A 670 -22.24 19.42 -9.04
C VAL A 670 -23.50 19.21 -8.20
N ARG A 671 -23.85 17.94 -7.99
CA ARG A 671 -24.94 17.55 -7.12
C ARG A 671 -24.39 17.27 -5.72
N VAL A 672 -24.80 18.06 -4.73
CA VAL A 672 -24.44 17.91 -3.32
C VAL A 672 -25.59 17.23 -2.59
N VAL A 673 -25.30 16.14 -1.90
CA VAL A 673 -26.23 15.40 -1.06
C VAL A 673 -25.88 15.64 0.40
N SER A 674 -26.85 16.07 1.20
CA SER A 674 -26.68 16.31 2.64
C SER A 674 -27.69 15.49 3.46
N MET A 675 -27.24 14.95 4.59
CA MET A 675 -28.03 14.24 5.59
C MET A 675 -27.89 14.99 6.93
N GLY A 676 -28.68 16.06 7.08
CA GLY A 676 -28.45 17.06 8.12
C GLY A 676 -27.06 17.68 7.92
N ASP A 677 -26.39 17.98 9.04
CA ASP A 677 -24.99 18.43 9.07
C ASP A 677 -23.99 17.26 9.26
N PHE A 678 -24.48 16.02 9.35
CA PHE A 678 -23.65 14.85 9.67
C PHE A 678 -22.86 14.34 8.46
N SER A 679 -23.49 14.30 7.28
CA SER A 679 -22.83 13.94 6.03
C SER A 679 -23.20 14.92 4.94
N VAL A 680 -22.19 15.50 4.27
CA VAL A 680 -22.36 16.40 3.11
C VAL A 680 -21.33 16.00 2.06
N GLU A 681 -21.79 15.50 0.90
CA GLU A 681 -20.90 14.88 -0.09
C GLU A 681 -21.35 15.16 -1.53
N PHE A 682 -20.41 15.17 -2.48
CA PHE A 682 -20.72 15.20 -3.91
C PHE A 682 -21.18 13.82 -4.33
N CYS A 683 -22.42 13.68 -4.77
CA CYS A 683 -22.97 12.39 -5.15
C CYS A 683 -24.04 12.49 -6.22
N GLY A 684 -23.84 11.73 -7.32
CA GLY A 684 -24.82 11.59 -8.42
C GLY A 684 -25.82 10.44 -8.21
N GLY A 685 -25.66 9.63 -7.18
CA GLY A 685 -26.48 8.43 -6.95
C GLY A 685 -27.92 8.68 -6.48
N THR A 686 -28.69 7.61 -6.38
CA THR A 686 -30.06 7.67 -5.86
C THR A 686 -30.08 7.49 -4.35
N HIS A 687 -30.91 8.28 -3.66
CA HIS A 687 -30.99 8.32 -2.20
C HIS A 687 -32.41 8.26 -1.67
N VAL A 688 -32.56 7.87 -0.40
CA VAL A 688 -33.81 7.98 0.34
C VAL A 688 -34.13 9.44 0.65
N SER A 689 -35.39 9.78 0.86
CA SER A 689 -35.80 11.12 1.26
C SER A 689 -35.49 11.46 2.72
N ASN A 690 -35.29 10.42 3.56
CA ASN A 690 -35.08 10.55 5.00
C ASN A 690 -34.26 9.36 5.50
N THR A 691 -33.31 9.55 6.40
CA THR A 691 -32.44 8.47 6.91
C THR A 691 -33.21 7.35 7.60
N GLY A 692 -34.37 7.64 8.23
CA GLY A 692 -35.22 6.62 8.84
C GLY A 692 -35.76 5.56 7.87
N VAL A 693 -35.84 5.88 6.57
CA VAL A 693 -36.20 4.92 5.51
C VAL A 693 -35.18 3.79 5.35
N ILE A 694 -33.94 4.00 5.74
CA ILE A 694 -32.87 2.97 5.74
C ILE A 694 -33.23 1.81 6.69
N SER A 695 -33.98 2.10 7.73
CA SER A 695 -34.44 1.16 8.78
C SER A 695 -33.36 0.88 9.82
N ALA A 696 -32.32 0.14 9.49
CA ALA A 696 -31.10 -0.07 10.32
C ALA A 696 -29.96 -0.57 9.46
N LEU A 697 -28.74 -0.45 9.98
CA LEU A 697 -27.51 -0.96 9.35
C LEU A 697 -26.85 -2.00 10.26
N LYS A 698 -26.33 -3.06 9.67
CA LYS A 698 -25.47 -4.06 10.30
C LYS A 698 -24.19 -4.27 9.50
N ILE A 699 -23.05 -4.05 10.12
CA ILE A 699 -21.75 -4.44 9.57
C ILE A 699 -21.61 -5.96 9.70
N ILE A 700 -21.37 -6.64 8.57
CA ILE A 700 -21.21 -8.09 8.51
C ILE A 700 -19.77 -8.54 8.40
N SER A 701 -18.91 -7.75 7.78
CA SER A 701 -17.49 -8.04 7.65
C SER A 701 -16.64 -6.78 7.64
N GLU A 702 -15.39 -6.90 8.09
CA GLU A 702 -14.33 -5.93 7.94
C GLU A 702 -13.04 -6.67 7.59
N THR A 703 -12.42 -6.35 6.45
CA THR A 703 -11.26 -7.05 5.90
C THR A 703 -10.26 -6.10 5.26
N GLY A 704 -8.99 -6.55 5.11
CA GLY A 704 -7.99 -5.85 4.30
C GLY A 704 -8.11 -6.23 2.84
N VAL A 705 -8.12 -5.25 1.94
CA VAL A 705 -8.15 -5.46 0.49
C VAL A 705 -6.79 -5.23 -0.14
N ALA A 706 -6.12 -4.17 0.32
CA ALA A 706 -4.76 -3.82 -0.06
C ALA A 706 -4.04 -3.21 1.14
N ALA A 707 -2.75 -2.96 1.00
CA ALA A 707 -2.01 -2.25 2.04
C ALA A 707 -2.62 -0.86 2.23
N GLY A 708 -3.00 -0.54 3.46
CA GLY A 708 -3.64 0.74 3.81
C GLY A 708 -5.08 0.91 3.33
N VAL A 709 -5.72 -0.13 2.79
CA VAL A 709 -7.13 -0.11 2.39
C VAL A 709 -7.92 -1.18 3.12
N ARG A 710 -8.96 -0.76 3.80
CA ARG A 710 -9.89 -1.61 4.53
C ARG A 710 -11.23 -1.66 3.81
N ARG A 711 -11.92 -2.78 3.90
CA ARG A 711 -13.24 -3.01 3.31
C ARG A 711 -14.25 -3.33 4.41
N ILE A 712 -15.36 -2.62 4.41
CA ILE A 712 -16.54 -2.96 5.19
C ILE A 712 -17.65 -3.41 4.23
N GLU A 713 -18.31 -4.52 4.58
CA GLU A 713 -19.58 -4.93 3.99
C GLU A 713 -20.68 -4.80 5.04
N ALA A 714 -21.80 -4.23 4.64
CA ALA A 714 -22.95 -4.03 5.53
C ALA A 714 -24.27 -4.25 4.82
N LEU A 715 -25.28 -4.53 5.61
CA LEU A 715 -26.66 -4.78 5.17
C LEU A 715 -27.60 -3.75 5.78
N THR A 716 -28.64 -3.39 5.03
CA THR A 716 -29.75 -2.57 5.54
C THR A 716 -31.08 -3.23 5.26
N SER A 717 -32.13 -2.73 5.88
CA SER A 717 -33.51 -3.00 5.52
C SER A 717 -33.82 -4.52 5.34
N LYS A 718 -34.30 -4.92 4.17
CA LYS A 718 -34.68 -6.30 3.82
C LYS A 718 -33.54 -7.30 3.91
N GLY A 719 -32.34 -6.88 3.45
CA GLY A 719 -31.12 -7.69 3.53
C GLY A 719 -30.74 -7.98 4.99
N LEU A 720 -30.86 -6.99 5.86
CA LEU A 720 -30.63 -7.14 7.29
C LEU A 720 -31.64 -8.07 7.95
N LEU A 721 -32.94 -7.97 7.64
CA LEU A 721 -33.95 -8.86 8.18
C LEU A 721 -33.69 -10.32 7.77
N LYS A 722 -33.40 -10.55 6.49
CA LYS A 722 -33.02 -11.89 6.00
C LYS A 722 -31.79 -12.45 6.74
N TYR A 723 -30.78 -11.61 6.99
CA TYR A 723 -29.63 -12.02 7.77
C TYR A 723 -29.99 -12.48 9.19
N TYR A 724 -30.87 -11.76 9.87
CA TYR A 724 -31.33 -12.17 11.21
C TYR A 724 -32.17 -13.44 11.18
N ASP A 725 -33.07 -13.60 10.20
CA ASP A 725 -33.87 -14.82 10.01
C ASP A 725 -32.96 -16.05 9.79
N ASP A 726 -31.94 -15.91 8.95
CA ASP A 726 -30.92 -16.96 8.68
C ASP A 726 -30.11 -17.29 9.94
N MET A 727 -29.75 -16.28 10.75
CA MET A 727 -29.06 -16.49 12.02
C MET A 727 -29.96 -17.17 13.05
N GLU A 728 -31.22 -16.78 13.14
CA GLU A 728 -32.19 -17.41 14.03
C GLU A 728 -32.40 -18.88 13.66
N LYS A 729 -32.55 -19.17 12.35
CA LYS A 729 -32.67 -20.54 11.85
C LYS A 729 -31.46 -21.40 12.22
N LYS A 730 -30.24 -20.91 11.98
CA LYS A 730 -29.01 -21.61 12.38
C LYS A 730 -28.93 -21.85 13.87
N LEU A 731 -29.37 -20.89 14.70
CA LEU A 731 -29.39 -21.02 16.15
C LEU A 731 -30.39 -22.09 16.58
N GLN A 732 -31.58 -22.13 15.96
CA GLN A 732 -32.60 -23.16 16.20
C GLN A 732 -32.09 -24.56 15.81
N GLU A 733 -31.45 -24.68 14.65
CA GLU A 733 -30.85 -25.94 14.17
C GLU A 733 -29.78 -26.43 15.15
N ALA A 734 -28.85 -25.53 15.57
CA ALA A 734 -27.82 -25.87 16.54
C ALA A 734 -28.40 -26.31 17.90
N ALA A 735 -29.45 -25.64 18.38
CA ALA A 735 -30.14 -26.02 19.61
C ALA A 735 -30.81 -27.38 19.50
N ALA A 736 -31.43 -27.67 18.34
CA ALA A 736 -32.09 -28.97 18.09
C ALA A 736 -31.10 -30.15 18.13
N LEU A 737 -29.86 -29.96 17.55
CA LEU A 737 -28.80 -30.98 17.56
C LEU A 737 -28.44 -31.44 18.99
N VAL A 738 -28.46 -30.52 19.95
CA VAL A 738 -28.14 -30.82 21.36
C VAL A 738 -29.40 -31.01 22.21
N LYS A 739 -30.57 -31.08 21.59
CA LYS A 739 -31.90 -31.26 22.26
C LYS A 739 -32.16 -30.18 23.31
N ALA A 740 -31.93 -28.94 22.96
CA ALA A 740 -32.15 -27.76 23.79
C ALA A 740 -33.02 -26.71 23.06
N THR A 741 -33.50 -25.71 23.76
CA THR A 741 -34.03 -24.48 23.16
C THR A 741 -32.87 -23.50 22.90
N PRO A 742 -32.99 -22.51 21.98
CA PRO A 742 -31.97 -21.50 21.74
C PRO A 742 -31.45 -20.83 23.03
N ASN A 743 -32.31 -20.50 23.95
CA ASN A 743 -31.92 -19.87 25.23
C ASN A 743 -31.14 -20.80 26.16
N GLN A 744 -31.31 -22.13 26.03
CA GLN A 744 -30.60 -23.13 26.82
C GLN A 744 -29.39 -23.72 26.15
N LEU A 745 -29.08 -23.30 24.90
CA LEU A 745 -28.02 -23.88 24.08
C LEU A 745 -26.65 -23.83 24.77
N SER A 746 -26.25 -22.66 25.28
CA SER A 746 -24.98 -22.47 25.95
C SER A 746 -24.83 -23.33 27.21
N ASP A 747 -25.89 -23.47 27.99
CA ASP A 747 -25.89 -24.29 29.21
C ASP A 747 -25.81 -25.77 28.87
N LYS A 748 -26.52 -26.19 27.82
CA LYS A 748 -26.48 -27.57 27.35
C LYS A 748 -25.11 -27.95 26.78
N ILE A 749 -24.47 -27.05 26.02
CA ILE A 749 -23.12 -27.28 25.52
C ILE A 749 -22.11 -27.40 26.67
N ARG A 750 -22.20 -26.51 27.68
CA ARG A 750 -21.34 -26.61 28.88
C ARG A 750 -21.56 -27.93 29.64
N HIS A 751 -22.79 -28.36 29.77
CA HIS A 751 -23.12 -29.66 30.39
C HIS A 751 -22.50 -30.83 29.62
N LEU A 752 -22.66 -30.85 28.27
CA LEU A 752 -22.08 -31.91 27.42
C LEU A 752 -20.55 -31.91 27.46
N GLN A 753 -19.91 -30.74 27.53
CA GLN A 753 -18.48 -30.63 27.69
C GLN A 753 -18.01 -31.17 29.06
N ALA A 754 -18.76 -30.90 30.14
CA ALA A 754 -18.44 -31.41 31.46
C ALA A 754 -18.62 -32.94 31.52
N GLU A 755 -19.71 -33.47 31.00
CA GLU A 755 -20.01 -34.91 30.90
C GLU A 755 -18.95 -35.65 30.06
N ASN A 756 -18.54 -35.08 28.94
CA ASN A 756 -17.45 -35.65 28.11
C ASN A 756 -16.13 -35.70 28.86
N LYS A 757 -15.79 -34.63 29.61
CA LYS A 757 -14.59 -34.61 30.45
C LYS A 757 -14.63 -35.65 31.57
N GLU A 758 -15.79 -35.84 32.21
CA GLU A 758 -16.03 -36.86 33.25
C GLU A 758 -15.89 -38.25 32.68
N LEU A 759 -16.51 -38.54 31.53
CA LEU A 759 -16.39 -39.85 30.84
C LEU A 759 -14.93 -40.15 30.42
N HIS A 760 -14.21 -39.17 29.96
CA HIS A 760 -12.76 -39.32 29.67
C HIS A 760 -11.97 -39.66 30.95
N SER A 761 -12.26 -38.99 32.07
CA SER A 761 -11.61 -39.26 33.34
C SER A 761 -11.94 -40.66 33.89
N GLU A 762 -13.23 -41.10 33.78
CA GLU A 762 -13.63 -42.45 34.14
C GLU A 762 -12.97 -43.51 33.30
N LEU A 763 -12.87 -43.30 31.99
CA LEU A 763 -12.19 -44.18 31.04
C LEU A 763 -10.69 -44.37 31.38
N GLU A 764 -10.03 -43.27 31.71
CA GLU A 764 -8.61 -43.32 32.13
C GLU A 764 -8.47 -44.01 33.50
N SER A 765 -9.41 -43.76 34.43
CA SER A 765 -9.45 -44.47 35.72
C SER A 765 -9.68 -45.96 35.55
N MET A 766 -10.61 -46.37 34.67
CA MET A 766 -10.85 -47.81 34.38
C MET A 766 -9.64 -48.46 33.74
N LYS A 767 -8.99 -47.81 32.77
CA LYS A 767 -7.75 -48.31 32.17
C LYS A 767 -6.66 -48.48 33.21
N SER A 768 -6.48 -47.53 34.13
CA SER A 768 -5.52 -47.60 35.22
C SER A 768 -5.82 -48.75 36.21
N LYS A 769 -7.11 -49.05 36.51
CA LYS A 769 -7.51 -50.19 37.34
C LYS A 769 -7.20 -51.49 36.64
N MET A 770 -7.54 -51.64 35.36
CA MET A 770 -7.20 -52.87 34.58
C MET A 770 -5.68 -53.11 34.50
N ALA A 771 -4.91 -52.04 34.33
CA ALA A 771 -3.44 -52.14 34.33
C ALA A 771 -2.90 -52.59 35.70
N LYS A 772 -3.48 -52.13 36.83
CA LYS A 772 -3.09 -52.56 38.18
C LYS A 772 -3.49 -54.02 38.50
N GLU A 773 -4.63 -54.51 38.01
CA GLU A 773 -5.04 -55.90 38.14
C GLU A 773 -4.11 -56.79 37.36
N ALA A 774 -3.81 -56.42 36.10
CA ALA A 774 -2.83 -57.13 35.27
C ALA A 774 -1.43 -57.17 35.90
N MET A 775 -1.03 -56.11 36.65
CA MET A 775 0.24 -56.07 37.37
C MET A 775 0.31 -57.07 38.52
N GLY A 776 -0.82 -57.37 39.21
CA GLY A 776 -0.84 -58.41 40.30
C GLY A 776 -0.49 -59.78 39.77
N ASP A 777 -1.09 -60.20 38.70
CA ASP A 777 -0.90 -61.50 38.08
C ASP A 777 0.50 -61.67 37.45
N VAL A 778 1.11 -60.60 36.95
CA VAL A 778 2.42 -60.63 36.26
C VAL A 778 3.59 -60.57 37.28
N SER A 779 3.44 -59.91 38.41
CA SER A 779 4.53 -59.78 39.39
C SER A 779 4.93 -61.09 40.05
N ASP A 780 4.07 -62.09 40.04
CA ASP A 780 4.37 -63.45 40.60
C ASP A 780 5.06 -64.39 39.63
N GLN A 781 5.24 -64.01 38.38
CA GLN A 781 5.90 -64.77 37.32
C GLN A 781 7.41 -64.52 37.18
N VAL A 782 8.09 -64.31 38.28
CA VAL A 782 9.57 -64.08 38.25
C VAL A 782 10.31 -65.40 38.07
N THR A 783 11.15 -65.42 37.05
CA THR A 783 12.13 -66.51 36.80
C THR A 783 13.54 -65.97 36.87
N GLU A 784 14.52 -66.86 36.96
CA GLU A 784 15.93 -66.45 37.01
C GLU A 784 16.71 -67.10 35.85
N VAL A 785 17.49 -66.34 35.11
CA VAL A 785 18.32 -66.76 34.00
C VAL A 785 19.77 -66.34 34.28
N LYS A 786 20.66 -67.26 34.52
CA LYS A 786 22.11 -67.03 34.85
C LYS A 786 22.31 -65.87 35.88
N GLY A 787 21.49 -65.84 36.93
CA GLY A 787 21.63 -64.83 37.99
C GLY A 787 21.00 -63.47 37.67
N VAL A 788 20.15 -63.34 36.64
CA VAL A 788 19.36 -62.18 36.31
C VAL A 788 17.88 -62.55 36.40
N LYS A 789 17.10 -61.77 37.16
CA LYS A 789 15.65 -62.00 37.27
C LYS A 789 14.97 -61.60 35.95
N LEU A 790 14.01 -62.39 35.51
CA LEU A 790 13.22 -62.17 34.32
C LEU A 790 11.74 -62.27 34.63
N ILE A 791 10.99 -61.23 34.20
CA ILE A 791 9.52 -61.33 34.06
C ILE A 791 9.23 -61.33 32.54
N ALA A 792 8.63 -62.44 32.06
CA ALA A 792 8.14 -62.51 30.68
C ALA A 792 6.68 -62.94 30.71
N ALA A 793 5.80 -62.01 30.34
CA ALA A 793 4.36 -62.20 30.52
C ALA A 793 3.52 -61.64 29.38
N LYS A 794 2.40 -62.30 29.13
CA LYS A 794 1.30 -61.84 28.29
C LYS A 794 0.36 -61.06 29.15
N VAL A 795 -0.08 -59.89 28.68
CA VAL A 795 -1.09 -59.03 29.31
C VAL A 795 -2.22 -58.81 28.29
N ASP A 796 -3.43 -58.98 28.69
CA ASP A 796 -4.55 -58.85 27.76
C ASP A 796 -5.02 -57.39 27.65
N ASP A 797 -5.35 -56.99 26.43
CA ASP A 797 -5.99 -55.72 26.07
C ASP A 797 -5.28 -54.42 26.56
N VAL A 798 -3.98 -54.42 26.69
CA VAL A 798 -3.16 -53.25 27.06
C VAL A 798 -2.45 -52.69 25.82
N ASP A 799 -2.62 -51.39 25.58
CA ASP A 799 -1.95 -50.74 24.48
C ASP A 799 -0.43 -50.52 24.77
N MET A 800 0.32 -50.00 23.75
CA MET A 800 1.74 -49.82 23.87
C MET A 800 2.17 -48.90 25.01
N ASN A 801 1.35 -47.87 25.33
CA ASN A 801 1.65 -46.94 26.40
C ASN A 801 1.38 -47.60 27.78
N GLY A 802 0.25 -48.27 27.90
CA GLY A 802 -0.05 -49.08 29.11
C GLY A 802 0.98 -50.15 29.40
N LEU A 803 1.51 -50.83 28.35
CA LEU A 803 2.60 -51.77 28.51
C LEU A 803 3.90 -51.13 29.00
N ARG A 804 4.22 -49.94 28.57
CA ARG A 804 5.38 -49.19 29.08
C ARG A 804 5.21 -48.83 30.54
N ASP A 805 4.05 -48.23 30.88
CA ASP A 805 3.78 -47.86 32.28
C ASP A 805 3.80 -49.07 33.22
N LEU A 806 3.25 -50.21 32.77
CA LEU A 806 3.30 -51.49 33.49
C LEU A 806 4.72 -52.00 33.61
N GLY A 807 5.51 -51.91 32.53
CA GLY A 807 6.92 -52.30 32.50
C GLY A 807 7.78 -51.45 33.43
N ASP A 808 7.58 -50.16 33.49
CA ASP A 808 8.29 -49.26 34.41
C ASP A 808 7.95 -49.54 35.87
N GLN A 809 6.69 -49.79 36.21
CA GLN A 809 6.26 -50.18 37.56
C GLN A 809 6.82 -51.57 37.99
N LEU A 810 6.85 -52.58 37.06
CA LEU A 810 7.44 -53.89 37.32
C LEU A 810 8.94 -53.80 37.46
N LYS A 811 9.61 -52.95 36.69
CA LYS A 811 11.03 -52.66 36.79
C LYS A 811 11.41 -52.10 38.18
N GLU A 812 10.62 -51.19 38.72
CA GLU A 812 10.83 -50.63 40.04
C GLU A 812 10.63 -51.69 41.14
N LYS A 813 9.61 -52.56 41.02
CA LYS A 813 9.37 -53.66 41.94
C LYS A 813 10.44 -54.74 41.86
N LEU A 814 10.91 -55.11 40.69
CA LEU A 814 11.85 -56.20 40.46
C LEU A 814 13.23 -55.85 41.04
N GLY A 815 13.57 -54.54 41.08
CA GLY A 815 14.84 -54.02 41.54
C GLY A 815 15.98 -54.25 40.55
N GLU A 816 16.33 -55.53 40.29
CA GLU A 816 17.34 -55.92 39.29
C GLU A 816 16.79 -57.02 38.40
N GLY A 817 16.74 -56.78 37.06
CA GLY A 817 16.29 -57.81 36.12
C GLY A 817 15.82 -57.26 34.78
N VAL A 818 15.17 -58.14 34.04
CA VAL A 818 14.62 -57.89 32.71
C VAL A 818 13.10 -58.14 32.74
N ILE A 819 12.35 -57.27 32.10
CA ILE A 819 10.89 -57.36 31.92
C ILE A 819 10.61 -57.43 30.41
N VAL A 820 9.85 -58.41 29.98
CA VAL A 820 9.28 -58.47 28.63
C VAL A 820 7.77 -58.69 28.73
N LEU A 821 7.03 -57.74 28.20
CA LEU A 821 5.59 -57.76 28.18
C LEU A 821 5.07 -57.81 26.75
N ALA A 822 4.03 -58.62 26.54
CA ALA A 822 3.34 -58.70 25.26
C ALA A 822 1.85 -58.54 25.46
N SER A 823 1.19 -57.80 24.57
CA SER A 823 -0.26 -57.66 24.56
C SER A 823 -0.82 -57.66 23.16
N ALA A 824 -2.03 -58.16 23.02
CA ALA A 824 -2.82 -58.01 21.82
C ALA A 824 -4.04 -57.18 22.09
N ALA A 825 -4.15 -56.05 21.39
CA ALA A 825 -5.32 -55.16 21.45
C ALA A 825 -5.77 -54.82 20.02
N ALA A 826 -7.05 -54.92 19.74
CA ALA A 826 -7.65 -54.66 18.42
C ALA A 826 -6.95 -55.42 17.26
N GLY A 827 -6.49 -56.67 17.48
CA GLY A 827 -5.81 -57.49 16.44
C GLY A 827 -4.33 -57.10 16.12
N LYS A 828 -3.77 -56.19 16.90
CA LYS A 828 -2.35 -55.78 16.82
C LYS A 828 -1.61 -56.25 18.06
N VAL A 829 -0.41 -56.72 17.87
CA VAL A 829 0.51 -57.13 18.97
C VAL A 829 1.42 -56.00 19.32
N SER A 830 1.55 -55.70 20.62
CA SER A 830 2.54 -54.80 21.20
C SER A 830 3.51 -55.59 22.08
N LEU A 831 4.81 -55.39 21.87
CA LEU A 831 5.90 -55.97 22.67
C LEU A 831 6.71 -54.83 23.30
N VAL A 832 6.95 -54.92 24.59
CA VAL A 832 7.87 -54.02 25.32
C VAL A 832 8.88 -54.87 26.08
N ALA A 833 10.17 -54.57 25.95
CA ALA A 833 11.23 -55.12 26.78
C ALA A 833 11.98 -54.01 27.52
N MET A 834 12.20 -54.18 28.79
CA MET A 834 12.96 -53.27 29.65
C MET A 834 14.00 -54.03 30.44
N ALA A 835 15.15 -53.45 30.66
CA ALA A 835 16.24 -54.00 31.49
C ALA A 835 16.70 -52.89 32.47
N THR A 836 17.00 -53.30 33.68
CA THR A 836 17.60 -52.42 34.69
C THR A 836 19.09 -52.21 34.35
N ASP A 837 19.69 -51.14 34.83
CA ASP A 837 21.09 -50.80 34.54
C ASP A 837 22.06 -51.92 35.02
N GLU A 838 21.75 -52.60 36.14
CA GLU A 838 22.54 -53.70 36.61
C GLU A 838 22.40 -54.94 35.69
N ALA A 839 21.22 -55.24 35.19
CA ALA A 839 21.02 -56.29 34.23
C ALA A 839 21.74 -56.00 32.88
N VAL A 840 21.75 -54.75 32.44
CA VAL A 840 22.51 -54.31 31.24
C VAL A 840 24.01 -54.50 31.45
N LYS A 841 24.54 -54.17 32.62
CA LYS A 841 25.96 -54.42 32.95
C LYS A 841 26.36 -55.95 32.92
N LYS A 842 25.40 -56.86 33.22
CA LYS A 842 25.57 -58.26 33.14
C LYS A 842 25.44 -58.87 31.72
N GLY A 843 25.11 -58.00 30.74
CA GLY A 843 25.02 -58.38 29.33
C GLY A 843 23.62 -58.33 28.73
N ALA A 844 22.57 -58.13 29.52
CA ALA A 844 21.21 -58.06 29.00
C ALA A 844 21.02 -56.87 28.12
N HIS A 845 20.33 -57.01 26.99
CA HIS A 845 20.07 -55.95 25.99
C HIS A 845 18.64 -56.01 25.46
N ALA A 846 17.76 -55.15 25.92
CA ALA A 846 16.34 -55.13 25.55
C ALA A 846 16.11 -55.07 24.02
N GLY A 847 16.93 -54.32 23.30
CA GLY A 847 16.84 -54.24 21.83
C GLY A 847 17.10 -55.58 21.13
N ASN A 848 18.02 -56.36 21.63
CA ASN A 848 18.34 -57.69 21.08
C ASN A 848 17.27 -58.73 21.48
N LEU A 849 16.73 -58.66 22.69
CA LEU A 849 15.57 -59.44 23.11
C LEU A 849 14.39 -59.24 22.17
N ILE A 850 13.99 -57.96 21.94
CA ILE A 850 12.90 -57.62 21.03
C ILE A 850 13.18 -58.13 19.62
N LYS A 851 14.39 -58.00 19.07
CA LYS A 851 14.78 -58.54 17.76
C LYS A 851 14.66 -60.06 17.68
N GLY A 852 14.99 -60.72 18.76
CA GLY A 852 14.95 -62.22 18.83
C GLY A 852 13.52 -62.77 18.85
N ILE A 853 12.53 -62.02 19.32
CA ILE A 853 11.16 -62.47 19.51
C ILE A 853 10.14 -61.80 18.56
N ALA A 854 10.39 -60.61 18.04
CA ALA A 854 9.42 -59.86 17.23
C ALA A 854 8.97 -60.58 15.96
N GLY A 855 9.84 -61.36 15.35
CA GLY A 855 9.53 -62.17 14.16
C GLY A 855 8.42 -63.20 14.41
N LEU A 856 8.25 -63.72 15.63
CA LEU A 856 7.23 -64.71 16.00
C LEU A 856 5.82 -64.12 16.03
N VAL A 857 5.73 -62.87 16.32
CA VAL A 857 4.47 -62.12 16.29
C VAL A 857 4.22 -61.43 14.94
N GLY A 858 4.96 -61.80 13.90
CA GLY A 858 4.81 -61.20 12.56
C GLY A 858 5.12 -59.70 12.54
N GLY A 859 6.11 -59.28 13.33
CA GLY A 859 6.47 -57.89 13.51
C GLY A 859 7.97 -57.64 13.48
N GLY A 860 8.34 -56.39 13.69
CA GLY A 860 9.69 -55.90 13.79
C GLY A 860 9.79 -54.77 14.80
N GLY A 861 10.97 -54.65 15.41
CA GLY A 861 11.21 -53.60 16.39
C GLY A 861 12.67 -53.60 16.85
N GLY A 862 12.95 -52.78 17.84
CA GLY A 862 14.26 -52.63 18.43
C GLY A 862 14.28 -51.54 19.47
N GLY A 863 15.43 -51.19 19.95
CA GLY A 863 15.58 -50.15 20.95
C GLY A 863 17.00 -50.13 21.55
N ARG A 864 17.12 -49.47 22.64
CA ARG A 864 18.33 -49.29 23.42
C ARG A 864 18.55 -50.50 24.35
N PRO A 865 19.71 -50.68 24.97
CA PRO A 865 19.95 -51.74 25.91
C PRO A 865 18.96 -51.81 27.07
N ASN A 866 18.52 -50.67 27.59
CA ASN A 866 17.61 -50.54 28.73
C ASN A 866 16.11 -50.55 28.39
N MET A 867 15.73 -50.32 27.09
CA MET A 867 14.34 -50.30 26.67
C MET A 867 14.20 -50.53 25.16
N ALA A 868 13.27 -51.37 24.77
CA ALA A 868 12.94 -51.65 23.37
C ALA A 868 11.48 -52.05 23.20
N GLN A 869 10.98 -51.86 21.99
CA GLN A 869 9.58 -52.17 21.66
C GLN A 869 9.45 -52.70 20.22
N ALA A 870 8.39 -53.46 19.99
CA ALA A 870 7.98 -53.90 18.66
C ALA A 870 6.45 -53.91 18.53
N GLY A 871 6.00 -53.80 17.29
CA GLY A 871 4.62 -54.11 16.91
C GLY A 871 4.55 -55.36 16.06
N GLY A 872 3.45 -56.11 16.13
CA GLY A 872 3.23 -57.32 15.33
C GLY A 872 1.80 -57.41 14.82
N LYS A 873 1.55 -58.36 13.88
CA LYS A 873 0.24 -58.61 13.27
C LYS A 873 -0.31 -59.98 13.57
N ASN A 874 0.46 -60.78 14.30
CA ASN A 874 0.08 -62.20 14.63
C ASN A 874 -0.09 -62.38 16.15
N PRO A 875 -1.29 -62.24 16.72
CA PRO A 875 -1.56 -62.47 18.14
C PRO A 875 -1.26 -63.88 18.62
N ASP A 876 -1.44 -64.90 17.78
CA ASP A 876 -1.23 -66.29 18.12
C ASP A 876 0.26 -66.65 18.37
N GLY A 877 1.14 -65.77 17.92
CA GLY A 877 2.58 -65.89 18.14
C GLY A 877 3.07 -65.34 19.50
N ILE A 878 2.24 -64.72 20.31
CA ILE A 878 2.62 -64.08 21.59
C ILE A 878 3.19 -65.13 22.57
N ASP A 879 2.53 -66.25 22.76
CA ASP A 879 2.92 -67.30 23.72
C ASP A 879 4.30 -67.91 23.32
N ALA A 880 4.51 -68.11 22.03
CA ALA A 880 5.81 -68.54 21.49
C ALA A 880 6.89 -67.46 21.65
N ALA A 881 6.54 -66.18 21.50
CA ALA A 881 7.47 -65.09 21.70
C ALA A 881 7.91 -64.96 23.17
N ILE A 882 6.94 -65.06 24.11
CA ILE A 882 7.19 -65.01 25.57
C ILE A 882 8.04 -66.22 26.01
N ALA A 883 7.70 -67.43 25.56
CA ALA A 883 8.48 -68.67 25.89
C ALA A 883 9.94 -68.57 25.41
N LYS A 884 10.19 -67.89 24.30
CA LYS A 884 11.55 -67.77 23.72
C LYS A 884 12.41 -66.69 24.42
N VAL A 885 11.83 -65.83 25.22
CA VAL A 885 12.55 -64.74 25.90
C VAL A 885 13.69 -65.23 26.75
N SER A 886 13.47 -66.31 27.49
CA SER A 886 14.47 -66.92 28.39
C SER A 886 15.73 -67.45 27.61
N GLU A 887 15.54 -68.13 26.50
CA GLU A 887 16.59 -68.61 25.60
C GLU A 887 17.40 -67.43 25.01
N VAL A 888 16.72 -66.42 24.52
CA VAL A 888 17.35 -65.17 23.95
C VAL A 888 18.14 -64.46 25.02
N LEU A 889 17.60 -64.32 26.22
CA LEU A 889 18.31 -63.69 27.35
C LEU A 889 19.54 -64.49 27.77
N GLU A 890 19.39 -65.82 27.85
CA GLU A 890 20.50 -66.73 28.20
C GLU A 890 21.70 -66.67 27.21
N SER A 891 21.41 -66.40 25.95
CA SER A 891 22.42 -66.22 24.91
C SER A 891 23.16 -64.86 25.01
N GLN A 892 22.63 -63.92 25.72
CA GLN A 892 23.20 -62.55 25.92
C GLN A 892 24.05 -62.47 27.18
N LEU A 893 23.67 -63.21 28.23
CA LEU A 893 24.38 -63.39 29.51
C LEU A 893 25.48 -64.45 29.41
#